data_2ad8006cad48b32d299fffa36e7200d1
#
_entry.id   2ad8006cad48b32d299fffa36e7200d1
#
_cell.length_a   1.000
_cell.length_b   1.000
_cell.length_c   1.000
_cell.angle_alpha   90.00
_cell.angle_beta   90.00
_cell.angle_gamma   90.00
#
_symmetry.space_group_name_H-M   'P 1'
#
loop_
_entity.id
_entity.type
_entity.pdbx_description
1 polymer ?
#
loop_
_entity_poly.entity_id
_entity_poly.type
_entity_poly.pdbx_seq_one_letter_code
_entity_poly.pdbx_strand_id
1 'polypeptide(L)'
;HLDAERTTVANRFTFKRHTDAPASMTLHGEHIELIQVSFNDDAPLSPNNYTLTATSLTLHNPPASGTVKIITTCTPSSNTSLSGLFATGAHLMTQCEAEGFRRMTFFADRPDVLSTYTVQLVADKTDYPVLLSNGNLIAQADLDDNEHSTTWHDPFPKPSYLFALVAGQLACLEETIEQRGLRKLLQVYVEAHDLPKAQFAMDSLKASIAWDEARFGLPLDLERFMIVATSDFNMGAMENKGLNIFNSKFVLAHPDTATDVDYDGVEAVIGHEYFHNWTGNRVTCQDWFQLSLKEGLTVYRDQEFSRDQVAAGLSEQAAISARAVRRIDDVAALRSAQFAEDNGPMAHPIRPNAYEEINNFYTMTVYEKGAEVVRMYETLLGRDGFRRGMDLYFERHDGQAVTCDDFRAAMADANGADLDQFGRWYEQAGTPTVRVTADYDASAQTYTLHFTQSNPAVGVELLQADLIKAPLHIPLNVALIGADNAEQLVELKHATQSVVFQNIAAEPIPSLNRNFSAPVQIEFDYTDAQLCELMAHDTDAFNRWDATQQLFSRAILNGRALPESAMHALSKLLNDDGLSPAYRAQLFSLPSFAYLSQQMQRTAPIDPNAISDQIKTLRAQLAHTLRSTWQTIYTALNHGKPYAFNGAAAGERALKNLALGYLSFDNQDALPQVQAQYHNADNMTDRFAALSIAVAHHPQAAGALIDAFYQQFEHEALVIDKWFAVQAANGNGTQNELRQTLAQLQAHSAFARPNPNRIRALVFAFCIQNPRHFHAQDGSGYEFWADQVLHINATNPQVASRLARTLEHWRTYAQPYQGLMQKALQRVFDDANLSQDVREIVGKALG
;
A
#
# COMPACT_ATOMS: atom_id res chain seq x y z
N HIS A 1 -5.21 -34.18 1.61
CA HIS A 1 -3.95 -34.92 1.56
C HIS A 1 -2.94 -34.09 0.75
N LEU A 2 -1.93 -33.58 1.43
CA LEU A 2 -1.01 -32.59 0.87
C LEU A 2 0.23 -33.26 0.27
N ASP A 3 0.55 -32.86 -0.96
CA ASP A 3 1.75 -33.22 -1.69
C ASP A 3 1.99 -32.15 -2.77
N ALA A 4 3.25 -31.78 -3.00
CA ALA A 4 3.60 -30.72 -3.94
C ALA A 4 3.24 -31.07 -5.39
N GLU A 5 3.36 -32.36 -5.78
CA GLU A 5 3.10 -32.81 -7.15
C GLU A 5 1.63 -33.19 -7.35
N ARG A 6 0.93 -33.61 -6.29
CA ARG A 6 -0.47 -33.99 -6.36
C ARG A 6 -1.21 -33.91 -5.04
N THR A 7 -1.73 -32.75 -4.72
CA THR A 7 -2.61 -32.57 -3.57
C THR A 7 -4.02 -33.04 -3.90
N THR A 8 -4.60 -33.88 -3.00
CA THR A 8 -6.00 -34.32 -3.09
C THR A 8 -6.86 -33.56 -2.09
N VAL A 9 -7.96 -32.97 -2.57
CA VAL A 9 -8.92 -32.24 -1.76
C VAL A 9 -10.27 -32.94 -1.75
N ALA A 10 -10.75 -33.34 -0.56
CA ALA A 10 -12.11 -33.82 -0.36
C ALA A 10 -12.95 -32.72 0.30
N ASN A 11 -13.76 -32.02 -0.47
CA ASN A 11 -14.65 -30.98 -0.01
C ASN A 11 -16.05 -31.54 0.24
N ARG A 12 -16.63 -31.21 1.39
CA ARG A 12 -18.00 -31.60 1.74
C ARG A 12 -18.72 -30.40 2.34
N PHE A 13 -19.82 -29.97 1.73
CA PHE A 13 -20.65 -28.88 2.24
C PHE A 13 -22.14 -29.20 2.16
N THR A 14 -22.91 -28.62 3.07
CA THR A 14 -24.37 -28.69 3.08
C THR A 14 -24.96 -27.52 2.30
N PHE A 15 -26.09 -27.73 1.66
CA PHE A 15 -26.80 -26.68 0.95
C PHE A 15 -28.31 -26.79 1.14
N LYS A 16 -28.99 -25.66 0.96
CA LYS A 16 -30.45 -25.57 0.89
C LYS A 16 -30.82 -24.66 -0.26
N ARG A 17 -31.64 -25.14 -1.19
CA ARG A 17 -32.12 -24.34 -2.32
C ARG A 17 -33.13 -23.30 -1.84
N HIS A 18 -32.98 -22.06 -2.30
CA HIS A 18 -34.04 -21.06 -2.19
C HIS A 18 -35.20 -21.40 -3.12
N THR A 19 -36.43 -20.94 -2.78
CA THR A 19 -37.66 -21.26 -3.51
C THR A 19 -37.59 -20.89 -4.99
N ASP A 20 -36.92 -19.78 -5.32
CA ASP A 20 -36.83 -19.22 -6.66
C ASP A 20 -35.47 -19.55 -7.35
N ALA A 21 -34.65 -20.41 -6.77
CA ALA A 21 -33.35 -20.77 -7.32
C ALA A 21 -33.48 -21.65 -8.58
N PRO A 22 -32.52 -21.56 -9.53
CA PRO A 22 -32.47 -22.42 -10.71
C PRO A 22 -32.50 -23.90 -10.36
N ALA A 23 -32.93 -24.73 -11.33
CA ALA A 23 -32.91 -26.19 -11.19
C ALA A 23 -31.51 -26.81 -11.22
N SER A 24 -30.47 -26.02 -11.38
CA SER A 24 -29.06 -26.46 -11.40
C SER A 24 -28.26 -25.69 -10.35
N MET A 25 -27.13 -26.26 -9.90
CA MET A 25 -26.16 -25.63 -9.00
C MET A 25 -24.83 -25.49 -9.73
N THR A 26 -24.38 -24.26 -9.95
CA THR A 26 -23.09 -23.99 -10.57
C THR A 26 -22.07 -23.62 -9.50
N LEU A 27 -20.91 -24.30 -9.53
CA LEU A 27 -19.77 -24.12 -8.66
C LEU A 27 -18.57 -23.66 -9.52
N HIS A 28 -17.76 -22.74 -8.99
CA HIS A 28 -16.54 -22.28 -9.64
C HIS A 28 -15.39 -23.29 -9.40
N GLY A 29 -14.54 -23.48 -10.39
CA GLY A 29 -13.34 -24.33 -10.29
C GLY A 29 -12.43 -24.14 -11.49
N GLU A 30 -11.14 -23.94 -11.25
CA GLU A 30 -10.13 -23.66 -12.27
C GLU A 30 -8.82 -24.41 -12.00
N HIS A 31 -8.19 -24.88 -13.05
CA HIS A 31 -6.88 -25.57 -12.98
C HIS A 31 -6.85 -26.76 -12.02
N ILE A 32 -7.97 -27.44 -11.87
CA ILE A 32 -8.15 -28.63 -11.02
C ILE A 32 -8.76 -29.77 -11.81
N GLU A 33 -8.47 -31.00 -11.38
CA GLU A 33 -9.07 -32.23 -11.95
C GLU A 33 -10.22 -32.69 -11.04
N LEU A 34 -11.42 -32.87 -11.60
CA LEU A 34 -12.54 -33.48 -10.88
C LEU A 34 -12.37 -35.02 -10.87
N ILE A 35 -12.21 -35.57 -9.69
CA ILE A 35 -12.13 -37.03 -9.50
C ILE A 35 -13.50 -37.63 -9.24
N GLN A 36 -14.31 -36.97 -8.39
CA GLN A 36 -15.62 -37.49 -8.00
C GLN A 36 -16.53 -36.35 -7.50
N VAL A 37 -17.82 -36.50 -7.78
CA VAL A 37 -18.88 -35.69 -7.12
C VAL A 37 -20.06 -36.56 -6.78
N SER A 38 -20.67 -36.35 -5.60
CA SER A 38 -21.87 -37.11 -5.14
C SER A 38 -22.76 -36.21 -4.26
N PHE A 39 -24.03 -36.64 -4.10
CA PHE A 39 -24.95 -36.06 -3.12
C PHE A 39 -25.13 -37.03 -1.95
N ASN A 40 -25.24 -36.49 -0.73
CA ASN A 40 -25.64 -37.21 0.50
C ASN A 40 -24.88 -38.53 0.77
N ASP A 41 -23.60 -38.58 0.38
CA ASP A 41 -22.76 -39.80 0.43
C ASP A 41 -23.27 -40.98 -0.45
N ASP A 42 -24.15 -40.72 -1.42
CA ASP A 42 -24.59 -41.65 -2.43
C ASP A 42 -23.47 -42.03 -3.41
N ALA A 43 -23.75 -42.97 -4.32
CA ALA A 43 -22.82 -43.29 -5.39
C ALA A 43 -22.42 -42.08 -6.22
N PRO A 44 -21.19 -42.05 -6.80
CA PRO A 44 -20.74 -40.95 -7.64
C PRO A 44 -21.74 -40.65 -8.78
N LEU A 45 -21.95 -39.38 -9.04
CA LEU A 45 -22.78 -38.92 -10.16
C LEU A 45 -22.15 -39.35 -11.48
N SER A 46 -23.00 -39.81 -12.41
CA SER A 46 -22.56 -40.10 -13.77
C SER A 46 -22.31 -38.76 -14.51
N PRO A 47 -21.45 -38.74 -15.56
CA PRO A 47 -21.18 -37.53 -16.38
C PRO A 47 -22.43 -36.87 -16.97
N ASN A 48 -23.55 -37.59 -17.10
CA ASN A 48 -24.80 -37.01 -17.59
C ASN A 48 -25.54 -36.17 -16.55
N ASN A 49 -25.14 -36.23 -15.29
CA ASN A 49 -25.77 -35.49 -14.18
C ASN A 49 -25.08 -34.18 -13.87
N TYR A 50 -24.02 -33.82 -14.57
CA TYR A 50 -23.32 -32.54 -14.43
C TYR A 50 -22.71 -32.08 -15.76
N THR A 51 -22.41 -30.79 -15.84
CA THR A 51 -21.61 -30.21 -16.94
C THR A 51 -20.32 -29.66 -16.33
N LEU A 52 -19.18 -30.06 -16.87
CA LEU A 52 -17.85 -29.56 -16.50
C LEU A 52 -17.32 -28.66 -17.63
N THR A 53 -16.86 -27.47 -17.27
CA THR A 53 -16.16 -26.54 -18.14
C THR A 53 -14.76 -26.27 -17.59
N ALA A 54 -13.98 -25.40 -18.25
CA ALA A 54 -12.67 -24.99 -17.76
C ALA A 54 -12.74 -24.19 -16.43
N THR A 55 -13.91 -23.58 -16.13
CA THR A 55 -14.07 -22.64 -15.00
C THR A 55 -15.24 -22.98 -14.08
N SER A 56 -15.98 -24.07 -14.35
CA SER A 56 -17.17 -24.39 -13.55
C SER A 56 -17.58 -25.85 -13.60
N LEU A 57 -18.27 -26.28 -12.52
CA LEU A 57 -19.01 -27.53 -12.42
C LEU A 57 -20.50 -27.20 -12.19
N THR A 58 -21.36 -27.52 -13.14
CA THR A 58 -22.81 -27.36 -12.99
C THR A 58 -23.49 -28.70 -12.73
N LEU A 59 -24.06 -28.88 -11.52
CA LEU A 59 -24.80 -30.03 -11.10
C LEU A 59 -26.26 -29.91 -11.54
N HIS A 60 -26.76 -30.94 -12.24
CA HIS A 60 -28.13 -30.94 -12.76
C HIS A 60 -29.11 -31.53 -11.72
N ASN A 61 -30.23 -30.83 -11.54
CA ASN A 61 -31.32 -31.25 -10.67
C ASN A 61 -30.89 -31.70 -9.26
N PRO A 62 -30.08 -30.90 -8.52
CA PRO A 62 -29.76 -31.24 -7.14
C PRO A 62 -31.03 -31.28 -6.28
N PRO A 63 -31.02 -32.04 -5.18
CA PRO A 63 -32.17 -32.11 -4.25
C PRO A 63 -32.44 -30.71 -3.67
N ALA A 64 -33.61 -30.52 -3.02
CA ALA A 64 -33.97 -29.25 -2.40
C ALA A 64 -33.01 -28.87 -1.24
N SER A 65 -32.44 -29.84 -0.57
CA SER A 65 -31.40 -29.70 0.44
C SER A 65 -30.60 -30.98 0.56
N GLY A 66 -29.38 -30.90 1.06
CA GLY A 66 -28.52 -32.06 1.23
C GLY A 66 -27.06 -31.68 1.38
N THR A 67 -26.20 -32.65 1.16
CA THR A 67 -24.74 -32.49 1.18
C THR A 67 -24.18 -32.76 -0.21
N VAL A 68 -23.24 -31.95 -0.64
CA VAL A 68 -22.37 -32.24 -1.81
C VAL A 68 -21.01 -32.68 -1.30
N LYS A 69 -20.48 -33.75 -1.87
CA LYS A 69 -19.09 -34.18 -1.68
C LYS A 69 -18.38 -34.13 -3.02
N ILE A 70 -17.24 -33.49 -3.07
CA ILE A 70 -16.41 -33.29 -4.26
C ILE A 70 -14.99 -33.73 -3.93
N ILE A 71 -14.39 -34.53 -4.79
CA ILE A 71 -12.97 -34.87 -4.70
C ILE A 71 -12.28 -34.29 -5.93
N THR A 72 -11.23 -33.51 -5.70
CA THR A 72 -10.41 -32.88 -6.74
C THR A 72 -8.94 -33.17 -6.50
N THR A 73 -8.11 -32.94 -7.53
CA THR A 73 -6.66 -32.88 -7.39
C THR A 73 -6.14 -31.60 -8.04
N CYS A 74 -5.04 -31.08 -7.47
CA CYS A 74 -4.26 -29.97 -8.03
C CYS A 74 -2.77 -30.26 -7.88
N THR A 75 -1.93 -29.47 -8.61
CA THR A 75 -0.48 -29.63 -8.65
C THR A 75 0.19 -28.33 -8.16
N PRO A 76 0.43 -28.19 -6.84
CA PRO A 76 1.00 -26.97 -6.27
C PRO A 76 2.37 -26.58 -6.85
N SER A 77 3.24 -27.56 -7.18
CA SER A 77 4.59 -27.33 -7.73
C SER A 77 4.57 -26.61 -9.09
N SER A 78 3.50 -26.76 -9.88
CA SER A 78 3.36 -26.11 -11.19
C SER A 78 2.66 -24.74 -11.11
N ASN A 79 2.18 -24.33 -9.93
CA ASN A 79 1.43 -23.08 -9.75
C ASN A 79 2.35 -21.88 -9.58
N THR A 80 2.82 -21.30 -10.67
CA THR A 80 3.69 -20.11 -10.69
C THR A 80 2.94 -18.79 -10.52
N SER A 81 1.61 -18.80 -10.65
CA SER A 81 0.79 -17.61 -10.45
C SER A 81 0.66 -17.19 -8.97
N LEU A 82 0.99 -18.11 -8.03
CA LEU A 82 0.86 -17.93 -6.59
C LEU A 82 -0.58 -17.59 -6.16
N SER A 83 -1.58 -18.21 -6.82
CA SER A 83 -3.01 -18.07 -6.52
C SER A 83 -3.63 -19.45 -6.32
N GLY A 84 -4.42 -19.65 -5.28
CA GLY A 84 -4.83 -20.95 -4.79
C GLY A 84 -3.73 -21.61 -3.96
N LEU A 85 -3.60 -22.95 -4.00
CA LEU A 85 -2.53 -23.69 -3.33
C LEU A 85 -1.29 -23.74 -4.22
N PHE A 86 -0.13 -23.33 -3.70
CA PHE A 86 1.15 -23.33 -4.41
C PHE A 86 2.29 -23.84 -3.53
N ALA A 87 3.37 -24.26 -4.18
CA ALA A 87 4.61 -24.64 -3.50
C ALA A 87 5.63 -23.49 -3.54
N THR A 88 6.28 -23.23 -2.41
CA THR A 88 7.38 -22.26 -2.26
C THR A 88 8.49 -22.85 -1.41
N GLY A 89 9.65 -23.11 -2.00
CA GLY A 89 10.74 -23.83 -1.32
C GLY A 89 10.27 -25.20 -0.82
N ALA A 90 10.37 -25.45 0.48
CA ALA A 90 9.92 -26.66 1.15
C ALA A 90 8.51 -26.54 1.77
N HIS A 91 7.72 -25.56 1.33
CA HIS A 91 6.43 -25.25 1.93
C HIS A 91 5.31 -25.31 0.90
N LEU A 92 4.10 -25.60 1.38
CA LEU A 92 2.83 -25.42 0.67
C LEU A 92 2.05 -24.30 1.34
N MET A 93 1.54 -23.36 0.55
CA MET A 93 0.80 -22.20 1.04
C MET A 93 -0.37 -21.87 0.14
N THR A 94 -1.33 -21.13 0.67
CA THR A 94 -2.50 -20.68 -0.10
C THR A 94 -2.52 -19.17 -0.22
N GLN A 95 -3.06 -18.69 -1.37
CA GLN A 95 -3.59 -17.35 -1.56
C GLN A 95 -4.96 -17.47 -2.20
N CYS A 96 -6.02 -17.19 -1.44
CA CYS A 96 -7.39 -17.39 -1.90
C CYS A 96 -8.09 -16.10 -2.34
N GLU A 97 -7.67 -14.93 -1.88
CA GLU A 97 -8.22 -13.66 -2.34
C GLU A 97 -7.63 -13.26 -3.71
N ALA A 98 -8.46 -12.81 -4.66
CA ALA A 98 -9.93 -12.72 -4.60
C ALA A 98 -10.63 -14.05 -4.92
N GLU A 99 -10.12 -14.86 -5.88
CA GLU A 99 -10.78 -16.01 -6.50
C GLU A 99 -9.88 -17.24 -6.57
N GLY A 100 -8.96 -17.40 -5.59
CA GLY A 100 -7.99 -18.51 -5.55
C GLY A 100 -8.52 -19.80 -4.96
N PHE A 101 -9.58 -19.77 -4.14
CA PHE A 101 -10.13 -20.98 -3.52
C PHE A 101 -10.64 -21.99 -4.57
N ARG A 102 -11.21 -21.51 -5.68
CA ARG A 102 -11.66 -22.33 -6.82
C ARG A 102 -10.55 -23.11 -7.51
N ARG A 103 -9.28 -22.81 -7.22
CA ARG A 103 -8.10 -23.55 -7.73
C ARG A 103 -7.69 -24.74 -6.85
N MET A 104 -8.49 -25.05 -5.82
CA MET A 104 -8.30 -26.21 -4.96
C MET A 104 -9.48 -27.17 -5.06
N THR A 105 -10.69 -26.65 -5.10
CA THR A 105 -11.93 -27.46 -5.18
C THR A 105 -13.05 -26.64 -5.81
N PHE A 106 -14.07 -27.31 -6.33
CA PHE A 106 -15.29 -26.64 -6.79
C PHE A 106 -16.11 -26.15 -5.61
N PHE A 107 -16.45 -24.86 -5.63
CA PHE A 107 -17.20 -24.19 -4.56
C PHE A 107 -18.00 -23.00 -5.11
N ALA A 108 -18.97 -22.50 -4.33
CA ALA A 108 -19.60 -21.20 -4.57
C ALA A 108 -18.63 -20.10 -4.09
N ASP A 109 -17.57 -19.87 -4.87
CA ASP A 109 -16.43 -19.03 -4.53
C ASP A 109 -16.76 -17.56 -4.74
N ARG A 110 -17.53 -16.97 -3.80
CA ARG A 110 -18.02 -15.59 -3.77
C ARG A 110 -17.98 -15.06 -2.34
N PRO A 111 -17.75 -13.75 -2.16
CA PRO A 111 -17.60 -13.18 -0.81
C PRO A 111 -18.90 -13.15 0.02
N ASP A 112 -20.09 -13.23 -0.60
CA ASP A 112 -21.37 -13.29 0.09
C ASP A 112 -21.78 -14.71 0.56
N VAL A 113 -20.98 -15.72 0.23
CA VAL A 113 -21.23 -17.12 0.64
C VAL A 113 -20.41 -17.42 1.90
N LEU A 114 -21.07 -17.33 3.03
CA LEU A 114 -20.45 -17.51 4.35
C LEU A 114 -20.66 -18.94 4.87
N SER A 115 -19.60 -19.55 5.37
CA SER A 115 -19.64 -20.89 5.98
C SER A 115 -18.66 -20.98 7.15
N THR A 116 -18.94 -21.85 8.11
CA THR A 116 -17.96 -22.32 9.09
C THR A 116 -17.10 -23.43 8.45
N TYR A 117 -15.85 -23.52 8.83
CA TYR A 117 -14.90 -24.46 8.23
C TYR A 117 -14.34 -25.42 9.27
N THR A 118 -14.36 -26.70 8.95
CA THR A 118 -13.58 -27.73 9.64
C THR A 118 -12.63 -28.34 8.62
N VAL A 119 -11.33 -28.26 8.87
CA VAL A 119 -10.27 -28.62 7.93
C VAL A 119 -9.37 -29.69 8.56
N GLN A 120 -9.29 -30.85 7.92
CA GLN A 120 -8.29 -31.86 8.25
C GLN A 120 -7.19 -31.83 7.20
N LEU A 121 -5.95 -31.63 7.64
CA LEU A 121 -4.74 -31.70 6.82
C LEU A 121 -4.03 -33.01 7.13
N VAL A 122 -3.61 -33.71 6.09
CA VAL A 122 -2.81 -34.93 6.17
C VAL A 122 -1.60 -34.78 5.28
N ALA A 123 -0.40 -35.07 5.79
CA ALA A 123 0.84 -34.98 5.03
C ALA A 123 1.93 -35.90 5.61
N ASP A 124 3.00 -36.10 4.84
CA ASP A 124 4.24 -36.71 5.34
C ASP A 124 4.83 -35.82 6.45
N LYS A 125 5.15 -36.45 7.58
CA LYS A 125 5.62 -35.77 8.79
C LYS A 125 7.05 -35.23 8.67
N THR A 126 7.86 -35.82 7.80
CA THR A 126 9.24 -35.38 7.55
C THR A 126 9.27 -34.15 6.65
N ASP A 127 8.48 -34.18 5.58
CA ASP A 127 8.45 -33.09 4.62
C ASP A 127 7.67 -31.89 5.13
N TYR A 128 6.55 -32.14 5.83
CA TYR A 128 5.64 -31.11 6.33
C TYR A 128 5.32 -31.28 7.83
N PRO A 129 6.31 -31.07 8.72
CA PRO A 129 6.12 -31.24 10.17
C PRO A 129 5.14 -30.23 10.79
N VAL A 130 4.89 -29.09 10.14
CA VAL A 130 3.92 -28.09 10.57
C VAL A 130 2.75 -28.09 9.60
N LEU A 131 1.52 -28.22 10.12
CA LEU A 131 0.26 -28.19 9.37
C LEU A 131 -0.70 -27.20 10.02
N LEU A 132 -0.97 -26.06 9.35
CA LEU A 132 -1.77 -24.96 9.87
C LEU A 132 -3.00 -24.71 8.99
N SER A 133 -4.12 -24.31 9.61
CA SER A 133 -5.29 -23.79 8.92
C SER A 133 -6.03 -22.79 9.82
N ASN A 134 -7.14 -22.22 9.31
CA ASN A 134 -7.94 -21.24 10.02
C ASN A 134 -8.54 -21.77 11.32
N GLY A 135 -8.68 -20.88 12.32
CA GLY A 135 -9.41 -21.15 13.55
C GLY A 135 -8.57 -21.81 14.64
N ASN A 136 -9.19 -22.68 15.43
CA ASN A 136 -8.57 -23.37 16.55
C ASN A 136 -8.19 -24.81 16.20
N LEU A 137 -7.01 -25.27 16.66
CA LEU A 137 -6.60 -26.67 16.53
C LEU A 137 -7.45 -27.51 17.50
N ILE A 138 -8.22 -28.45 16.94
CA ILE A 138 -9.12 -29.30 17.74
C ILE A 138 -8.67 -30.75 17.83
N ALA A 139 -7.81 -31.22 16.92
CA ALA A 139 -7.22 -32.55 16.98
C ALA A 139 -5.90 -32.62 16.22
N GLN A 140 -5.02 -33.52 16.65
CA GLN A 140 -3.81 -33.94 15.94
C GLN A 140 -3.52 -35.40 16.20
N ALA A 141 -2.96 -36.11 15.21
CA ALA A 141 -2.64 -37.51 15.32
C ALA A 141 -1.48 -37.89 14.40
N ASP A 142 -0.61 -38.78 14.87
CA ASP A 142 0.29 -39.55 14.00
C ASP A 142 -0.50 -40.66 13.34
N LEU A 143 -0.26 -40.87 12.05
CA LEU A 143 -0.91 -41.88 11.23
C LEU A 143 0.13 -42.97 10.83
N ASP A 144 -0.31 -44.00 10.09
CA ASP A 144 0.58 -44.98 9.51
C ASP A 144 1.45 -44.35 8.38
N ASP A 145 2.49 -45.04 7.95
CA ASP A 145 3.34 -44.67 6.81
C ASP A 145 4.03 -43.28 6.90
N ASN A 146 4.45 -42.89 8.12
CA ASN A 146 5.10 -41.59 8.40
C ASN A 146 4.20 -40.36 8.13
N GLU A 147 2.90 -40.56 8.01
CA GLU A 147 1.95 -39.45 7.91
C GLU A 147 1.49 -38.94 9.27
N HIS A 148 1.05 -37.68 9.30
CA HIS A 148 0.36 -37.12 10.44
C HIS A 148 -0.80 -36.24 9.98
N SER A 149 -1.67 -35.92 10.93
CA SER A 149 -2.81 -35.04 10.63
C SER A 149 -3.03 -33.99 11.71
N THR A 150 -3.57 -32.84 11.28
CA THR A 150 -4.14 -31.85 12.17
C THR A 150 -5.57 -31.55 11.72
N THR A 151 -6.45 -31.27 12.70
CA THR A 151 -7.84 -30.85 12.41
C THR A 151 -8.07 -29.48 13.06
N TRP A 152 -8.50 -28.56 12.25
CA TRP A 152 -8.76 -27.17 12.61
C TRP A 152 -10.23 -26.85 12.48
N HIS A 153 -10.77 -26.00 13.36
CA HIS A 153 -12.14 -25.52 13.29
C HIS A 153 -12.21 -24.01 13.48
N ASP A 154 -12.75 -23.33 12.47
CA ASP A 154 -13.10 -21.93 12.56
C ASP A 154 -14.61 -21.80 12.79
N PRO A 155 -15.04 -21.38 13.99
CA PRO A 155 -16.44 -21.29 14.34
C PRO A 155 -17.16 -20.09 13.74
N PHE A 156 -16.41 -19.11 13.20
CA PHE A 156 -16.97 -17.90 12.62
C PHE A 156 -17.27 -18.11 11.13
N PRO A 157 -18.51 -17.83 10.69
CA PRO A 157 -18.83 -17.87 9.26
C PRO A 157 -17.95 -16.88 8.48
N LYS A 158 -17.29 -17.39 7.45
CA LYS A 158 -16.44 -16.59 6.56
C LYS A 158 -16.60 -17.02 5.11
N PRO A 159 -16.32 -16.13 4.14
CA PRO A 159 -16.23 -16.49 2.72
C PRO A 159 -14.97 -17.32 2.44
N SER A 160 -14.98 -17.97 1.28
CA SER A 160 -13.87 -18.83 0.82
C SER A 160 -12.54 -18.08 0.61
N TYR A 161 -12.56 -16.79 0.29
CA TYR A 161 -11.34 -16.04 0.08
C TYR A 161 -10.48 -15.89 1.35
N LEU A 162 -11.07 -16.06 2.54
CA LEU A 162 -10.37 -16.03 3.84
C LEU A 162 -9.84 -17.39 4.28
N PHE A 163 -10.06 -18.44 3.48
CA PHE A 163 -9.50 -19.75 3.73
C PHE A 163 -7.97 -19.73 3.56
N ALA A 164 -7.28 -20.38 4.49
CA ALA A 164 -5.85 -20.61 4.37
C ALA A 164 -5.43 -21.98 4.89
N LEU A 165 -4.38 -22.52 4.30
CA LEU A 165 -3.57 -23.57 4.85
C LEU A 165 -2.08 -23.31 4.60
N VAL A 166 -1.26 -23.82 5.52
CA VAL A 166 0.20 -23.82 5.40
C VAL A 166 0.72 -25.19 5.84
N ALA A 167 1.63 -25.75 5.07
CA ALA A 167 2.35 -26.96 5.43
C ALA A 167 3.84 -26.78 5.13
N GLY A 168 4.74 -27.14 6.06
CA GLY A 168 6.18 -26.98 5.82
C GLY A 168 7.07 -27.14 7.02
N GLN A 169 8.36 -26.86 6.77
CA GLN A 169 9.42 -26.92 7.79
C GLN A 169 9.63 -25.52 8.40
N LEU A 170 8.75 -25.12 9.30
CA LEU A 170 8.75 -23.79 9.91
C LEU A 170 9.13 -23.84 11.38
N ALA A 171 9.87 -22.84 11.83
CA ALA A 171 10.10 -22.55 13.24
C ALA A 171 9.03 -21.55 13.74
N CYS A 172 8.69 -21.62 15.02
CA CYS A 172 7.64 -20.81 15.64
C CYS A 172 8.20 -20.00 16.79
N LEU A 173 7.97 -18.68 16.76
CA LEU A 173 8.04 -17.81 17.92
C LEU A 173 6.64 -17.76 18.53
N GLU A 174 6.53 -18.15 19.83
CA GLU A 174 5.26 -18.27 20.52
C GLU A 174 5.22 -17.43 21.79
N GLU A 175 4.16 -16.66 21.95
CA GLU A 175 3.88 -15.91 23.18
C GLU A 175 2.41 -16.05 23.59
N THR A 176 2.11 -15.80 24.85
CA THR A 176 0.73 -15.79 25.35
C THR A 176 0.43 -14.44 25.95
N ILE A 177 -0.73 -13.90 25.59
CA ILE A 177 -1.29 -12.72 26.26
C ILE A 177 -2.54 -13.08 27.05
N GLU A 178 -2.91 -12.25 28.01
CA GLU A 178 -4.20 -12.30 28.70
C GLU A 178 -5.08 -11.15 28.20
N GLN A 179 -6.27 -11.48 27.70
CA GLN A 179 -7.24 -10.51 27.22
C GLN A 179 -8.62 -10.86 27.80
N ARG A 180 -9.23 -9.92 28.54
CA ARG A 180 -10.52 -10.11 29.23
C ARG A 180 -10.61 -11.38 30.08
N GLY A 181 -9.50 -11.76 30.75
CA GLY A 181 -9.40 -12.96 31.58
C GLY A 181 -9.26 -14.27 30.78
N LEU A 182 -9.06 -14.21 29.47
CA LEU A 182 -8.81 -15.36 28.60
C LEU A 182 -7.37 -15.34 28.08
N ARG A 183 -6.74 -16.50 28.09
CA ARG A 183 -5.42 -16.67 27.48
C ARG A 183 -5.57 -16.76 25.97
N LYS A 184 -4.75 -16.01 25.25
CA LYS A 184 -4.66 -15.99 23.79
C LYS A 184 -3.24 -16.37 23.38
N LEU A 185 -3.12 -17.33 22.48
CA LEU A 185 -1.86 -17.82 21.96
C LEU A 185 -1.50 -17.04 20.68
N LEU A 186 -0.34 -16.40 20.66
CA LEU A 186 0.19 -15.68 19.50
C LEU A 186 1.38 -16.43 18.94
N GLN A 187 1.41 -16.67 17.63
CA GLN A 187 2.43 -17.48 17.00
C GLN A 187 2.89 -16.82 15.68
N VAL A 188 4.21 -16.69 15.53
CA VAL A 188 4.86 -16.21 14.29
C VAL A 188 5.72 -17.32 13.73
N TYR A 189 5.35 -17.84 12.56
CA TYR A 189 6.04 -18.93 11.88
C TYR A 189 6.92 -18.37 10.77
N VAL A 190 8.18 -18.76 10.80
CA VAL A 190 9.22 -18.34 9.86
C VAL A 190 10.14 -19.51 9.52
N GLU A 191 11.00 -19.38 8.51
CA GLU A 191 12.09 -20.33 8.32
C GLU A 191 13.04 -20.32 9.53
N ALA A 192 13.65 -21.45 9.86
CA ALA A 192 14.40 -21.62 11.10
C ALA A 192 15.54 -20.58 11.29
N HIS A 193 16.20 -20.18 10.19
CA HIS A 193 17.28 -19.19 10.23
C HIS A 193 16.77 -17.73 10.44
N ASP A 194 15.48 -17.49 10.22
CA ASP A 194 14.84 -16.18 10.38
C ASP A 194 14.19 -15.98 11.76
N LEU A 195 14.16 -17.03 12.59
CA LEU A 195 13.53 -16.95 13.92
C LEU A 195 14.01 -15.75 14.77
N PRO A 196 15.31 -15.39 14.80
CA PRO A 196 15.79 -14.22 15.53
C PRO A 196 15.26 -12.87 15.01
N LYS A 197 14.70 -12.83 13.79
CA LYS A 197 14.19 -11.62 13.13
C LYS A 197 12.66 -11.45 13.33
N ALA A 198 11.99 -12.38 14.01
CA ALA A 198 10.53 -12.41 14.14
C ALA A 198 9.99 -11.62 15.35
N GLN A 199 10.86 -11.21 16.30
CA GLN A 199 10.41 -10.62 17.57
C GLN A 199 9.65 -9.31 17.37
N PHE A 200 10.10 -8.46 16.46
CA PHE A 200 9.43 -7.17 16.23
C PHE A 200 8.01 -7.35 15.66
N ALA A 201 7.79 -8.36 14.82
CA ALA A 201 6.45 -8.72 14.34
C ALA A 201 5.53 -9.18 15.49
N MET A 202 6.05 -9.99 16.44
CA MET A 202 5.32 -10.38 17.64
C MET A 202 4.96 -9.18 18.50
N ASP A 203 5.88 -8.25 18.70
CA ASP A 203 5.65 -7.03 19.50
C ASP A 203 4.63 -6.11 18.80
N SER A 204 4.69 -5.99 17.48
CA SER A 204 3.73 -5.23 16.67
C SER A 204 2.32 -5.86 16.74
N LEU A 205 2.21 -7.18 16.70
CA LEU A 205 0.93 -7.88 16.88
C LEU A 205 0.31 -7.61 18.26
N LYS A 206 1.11 -7.70 19.32
CA LYS A 206 0.63 -7.37 20.70
C LYS A 206 0.16 -5.93 20.80
N ALA A 207 0.89 -4.98 20.21
CA ALA A 207 0.53 -3.58 20.15
C ALA A 207 -0.79 -3.36 19.39
N SER A 208 -0.97 -4.03 18.25
CA SER A 208 -2.19 -3.97 17.43
C SER A 208 -3.42 -4.48 18.18
N ILE A 209 -3.30 -5.62 18.87
CA ILE A 209 -4.36 -6.20 19.71
C ILE A 209 -4.76 -5.23 20.82
N ALA A 210 -3.78 -4.66 21.51
CA ALA A 210 -4.03 -3.73 22.61
C ALA A 210 -4.67 -2.42 22.14
N TRP A 211 -4.21 -1.88 21.01
CA TRP A 211 -4.73 -0.64 20.45
C TRP A 211 -6.17 -0.81 19.95
N ASP A 212 -6.48 -1.91 19.28
CA ASP A 212 -7.83 -2.18 18.74
C ASP A 212 -8.86 -2.32 19.85
N GLU A 213 -8.50 -3.04 20.91
CA GLU A 213 -9.36 -3.15 22.09
C GLU A 213 -9.55 -1.80 22.79
N ALA A 214 -8.48 -1.00 22.95
CA ALA A 214 -8.55 0.31 23.59
C ALA A 214 -9.35 1.32 22.75
N ARG A 215 -9.14 1.38 21.43
CA ARG A 215 -9.75 2.37 20.55
C ARG A 215 -11.17 2.01 20.14
N PHE A 216 -11.43 0.76 19.81
CA PHE A 216 -12.68 0.30 19.22
C PHE A 216 -13.43 -0.75 20.09
N GLY A 217 -12.82 -1.22 21.18
CA GLY A 217 -13.42 -2.25 22.04
C GLY A 217 -13.46 -3.63 21.39
N LEU A 218 -12.65 -3.86 20.35
CA LEU A 218 -12.65 -5.08 19.52
C LEU A 218 -11.58 -6.05 20.03
N PRO A 219 -11.96 -7.19 20.65
CA PRO A 219 -11.01 -8.18 21.14
C PRO A 219 -10.60 -9.16 20.04
N LEU A 220 -9.51 -9.88 20.25
CA LEU A 220 -9.22 -11.09 19.50
C LEU A 220 -10.27 -12.15 19.83
N ASP A 221 -11.03 -12.61 18.85
CA ASP A 221 -12.19 -13.49 18.99
C ASP A 221 -11.84 -14.99 18.99
N LEU A 222 -10.65 -15.37 18.48
CA LEU A 222 -10.12 -16.73 18.49
C LEU A 222 -9.26 -16.98 19.75
N GLU A 223 -8.97 -18.25 20.05
CA GLU A 223 -8.05 -18.64 21.13
C GLU A 223 -6.58 -18.43 20.76
N ARG A 224 -6.30 -18.36 19.46
CA ARG A 224 -4.98 -18.14 18.88
C ARG A 224 -5.00 -17.19 17.69
N PHE A 225 -3.83 -16.63 17.40
CA PHE A 225 -3.59 -15.87 16.18
C PHE A 225 -2.21 -16.24 15.61
N MET A 226 -2.18 -16.56 14.35
CA MET A 226 -1.00 -17.07 13.66
C MET A 226 -0.61 -16.14 12.50
N ILE A 227 0.69 -15.87 12.39
CA ILE A 227 1.34 -15.18 11.29
C ILE A 227 2.33 -16.15 10.66
N VAL A 228 2.34 -16.24 9.34
CA VAL A 228 3.33 -17.04 8.59
C VAL A 228 4.03 -16.15 7.58
N ALA A 229 5.36 -16.13 7.59
CA ALA A 229 6.18 -15.40 6.63
C ALA A 229 6.57 -16.30 5.45
N THR A 230 6.48 -15.77 4.23
CA THR A 230 6.96 -16.40 3.00
C THR A 230 7.69 -15.40 2.12
N SER A 231 8.70 -15.86 1.38
CA SER A 231 9.43 -15.01 0.42
C SER A 231 8.71 -14.88 -0.92
N ASP A 232 7.90 -15.87 -1.32
CA ASP A 232 7.19 -15.91 -2.59
C ASP A 232 5.72 -15.52 -2.38
N PHE A 233 5.43 -14.23 -2.46
CA PHE A 233 4.09 -13.69 -2.26
C PHE A 233 3.82 -12.49 -3.17
N ASN A 234 2.67 -12.48 -3.84
CA ASN A 234 2.32 -11.40 -4.76
C ASN A 234 1.96 -10.10 -4.05
N MET A 235 1.42 -10.20 -2.82
CA MET A 235 0.93 -9.09 -2.01
C MET A 235 1.93 -8.72 -0.90
N GLY A 236 1.56 -7.74 -0.07
CA GLY A 236 2.24 -7.44 1.19
C GLY A 236 1.94 -8.49 2.24
N ALA A 237 0.66 -8.75 2.46
CA ALA A 237 0.15 -9.79 3.35
C ALA A 237 -1.29 -10.16 2.96
N MET A 238 -1.91 -11.04 3.74
CA MET A 238 -3.29 -11.50 3.59
C MET A 238 -3.89 -11.83 4.95
N GLU A 239 -5.07 -11.28 5.21
CA GLU A 239 -5.80 -11.34 6.47
C GLU A 239 -6.55 -12.65 6.74
N ASN A 240 -6.21 -13.76 6.13
CA ASN A 240 -6.90 -15.05 6.33
C ASN A 240 -7.22 -15.27 7.81
N LYS A 241 -8.48 -15.54 8.14
CA LYS A 241 -9.00 -15.56 9.52
C LYS A 241 -8.16 -16.42 10.46
N GLY A 242 -7.48 -15.76 11.41
CA GLY A 242 -6.64 -16.42 12.42
C GLY A 242 -5.32 -17.04 11.92
N LEU A 243 -5.04 -16.99 10.62
CA LEU A 243 -3.82 -17.48 9.97
C LEU A 243 -3.41 -16.50 8.86
N ASN A 244 -2.86 -15.35 9.24
CA ASN A 244 -2.37 -14.37 8.28
C ASN A 244 -1.10 -14.87 7.60
N ILE A 245 -1.01 -14.68 6.26
CA ILE A 245 0.17 -15.02 5.47
C ILE A 245 0.80 -13.72 4.97
N PHE A 246 2.08 -13.56 5.22
CA PHE A 246 2.84 -12.34 4.96
C PHE A 246 3.99 -12.58 3.99
N ASN A 247 4.22 -11.63 3.13
CA ASN A 247 5.54 -11.49 2.53
C ASN A 247 6.56 -11.26 3.66
N SER A 248 7.66 -12.01 3.66
CA SER A 248 8.70 -11.95 4.70
C SER A 248 9.24 -10.54 4.95
N LYS A 249 9.17 -9.66 3.95
CA LYS A 249 9.52 -8.24 4.05
C LYS A 249 8.75 -7.50 5.16
N PHE A 250 7.54 -7.94 5.49
CA PHE A 250 6.67 -7.32 6.50
C PHE A 250 6.56 -8.13 7.80
N VAL A 251 7.50 -9.06 8.02
CA VAL A 251 7.63 -9.83 9.26
C VAL A 251 9.05 -9.74 9.81
N LEU A 252 10.06 -9.85 8.95
CA LEU A 252 11.44 -10.02 9.36
C LEU A 252 12.13 -8.67 9.57
N ALA A 253 12.51 -8.37 10.80
CA ALA A 253 13.24 -7.16 11.15
C ALA A 253 14.37 -7.45 12.15
N HIS A 254 15.59 -7.03 11.78
CA HIS A 254 16.77 -7.05 12.65
C HIS A 254 17.64 -5.82 12.33
N PRO A 255 18.31 -5.19 13.29
CA PRO A 255 19.10 -3.99 13.04
C PRO A 255 20.10 -4.10 11.89
N ASP A 256 20.70 -5.27 11.69
CA ASP A 256 21.69 -5.50 10.62
C ASP A 256 21.07 -5.67 9.22
N THR A 257 19.78 -5.97 9.12
CA THR A 257 19.14 -6.34 7.85
C THR A 257 17.96 -5.46 7.46
N ALA A 258 17.31 -4.79 8.43
CA ALA A 258 16.15 -3.94 8.25
C ALA A 258 16.47 -2.48 8.52
N THR A 259 16.01 -1.59 7.64
CA THR A 259 16.04 -0.14 7.85
C THR A 259 14.89 0.30 8.75
N ASP A 260 14.95 1.53 9.27
CA ASP A 260 13.82 2.09 10.04
C ASP A 260 12.51 2.08 9.25
N VAL A 261 12.58 2.30 7.93
CA VAL A 261 11.41 2.21 7.03
C VAL A 261 10.88 0.77 6.93
N ASP A 262 11.76 -0.24 6.97
CA ASP A 262 11.31 -1.64 7.00
C ASP A 262 10.61 -1.96 8.33
N TYR A 263 11.13 -1.47 9.46
CA TYR A 263 10.47 -1.61 10.77
C TYR A 263 9.08 -0.94 10.79
N ASP A 264 8.99 0.29 10.28
CA ASP A 264 7.70 0.99 10.12
C ASP A 264 6.72 0.17 9.26
N GLY A 265 7.20 -0.42 8.17
CA GLY A 265 6.41 -1.28 7.31
C GLY A 265 5.93 -2.57 7.99
N VAL A 266 6.76 -3.20 8.84
CA VAL A 266 6.35 -4.37 9.64
C VAL A 266 5.24 -3.97 10.61
N GLU A 267 5.40 -2.89 11.36
CA GLU A 267 4.38 -2.42 12.33
C GLU A 267 3.04 -2.13 11.63
N ALA A 268 3.09 -1.37 10.54
CA ALA A 268 1.89 -0.94 9.82
C ALA A 268 1.13 -2.12 9.20
N VAL A 269 1.83 -3.03 8.50
CA VAL A 269 1.17 -4.16 7.80
C VAL A 269 0.70 -5.23 8.81
N ILE A 270 1.42 -5.48 9.90
CA ILE A 270 0.92 -6.35 10.99
C ILE A 270 -0.36 -5.77 11.58
N GLY A 271 -0.40 -4.45 11.81
CA GLY A 271 -1.61 -3.76 12.26
C GLY A 271 -2.76 -3.90 11.27
N HIS A 272 -2.50 -3.64 10.00
CA HIS A 272 -3.47 -3.74 8.90
C HIS A 272 -4.14 -5.12 8.89
N GLU A 273 -3.36 -6.20 8.80
CA GLU A 273 -3.89 -7.57 8.73
C GLU A 273 -4.61 -8.00 10.03
N TYR A 274 -4.12 -7.56 11.18
CA TYR A 274 -4.82 -7.82 12.43
C TYR A 274 -6.18 -7.09 12.48
N PHE A 275 -6.25 -5.83 12.04
CA PHE A 275 -7.49 -5.05 12.08
C PHE A 275 -8.56 -5.60 11.13
N HIS A 276 -8.17 -6.26 10.06
CA HIS A 276 -9.07 -7.02 9.20
C HIS A 276 -9.83 -8.12 9.96
N ASN A 277 -9.36 -8.59 11.12
CA ASN A 277 -10.08 -9.60 11.90
C ASN A 277 -11.55 -9.21 12.16
N TRP A 278 -11.82 -7.90 12.29
CA TRP A 278 -13.15 -7.31 12.42
C TRP A 278 -13.62 -6.64 11.13
N THR A 279 -12.79 -5.78 10.53
CA THR A 279 -13.14 -5.05 9.30
C THR A 279 -12.67 -5.79 8.05
N GLY A 280 -13.42 -6.80 7.66
CA GLY A 280 -13.13 -7.71 6.53
C GLY A 280 -13.51 -9.16 6.84
N ASN A 281 -13.22 -9.66 8.07
CA ASN A 281 -13.45 -11.06 8.43
C ASN A 281 -14.78 -11.25 9.18
N ARG A 282 -15.02 -10.52 10.27
CA ARG A 282 -16.30 -10.59 11.02
C ARG A 282 -17.42 -9.89 10.26
N VAL A 283 -17.14 -8.75 9.66
CA VAL A 283 -18.03 -8.09 8.69
C VAL A 283 -17.27 -8.03 7.38
N THR A 284 -17.81 -8.65 6.33
CA THR A 284 -17.14 -8.79 5.03
C THR A 284 -17.91 -8.11 3.89
N CYS A 285 -17.36 -8.17 2.68
CA CYS A 285 -17.94 -7.56 1.49
C CYS A 285 -19.03 -8.42 0.88
N GLN A 286 -20.15 -7.83 0.48
CA GLN A 286 -21.22 -8.52 -0.26
C GLN A 286 -20.75 -8.96 -1.65
N ASP A 287 -19.92 -8.17 -2.29
CA ASP A 287 -19.35 -8.43 -3.60
C ASP A 287 -18.02 -7.66 -3.74
N TRP A 288 -17.25 -7.92 -4.79
CA TRP A 288 -15.93 -7.31 -4.98
C TRP A 288 -15.96 -5.82 -5.34
N PHE A 289 -17.13 -5.25 -5.69
CA PHE A 289 -17.26 -3.80 -5.84
C PHE A 289 -17.18 -3.08 -4.49
N GLN A 290 -17.49 -3.78 -3.38
CA GLN A 290 -17.44 -3.24 -2.02
C GLN A 290 -16.03 -3.31 -1.39
N LEU A 291 -14.98 -3.61 -2.16
CA LEU A 291 -13.65 -3.89 -1.64
C LEU A 291 -13.11 -2.80 -0.70
N SER A 292 -13.38 -1.51 -0.98
CA SER A 292 -12.97 -0.40 -0.12
C SER A 292 -13.65 -0.41 1.26
N LEU A 293 -14.77 -1.13 1.43
CA LEU A 293 -15.43 -1.31 2.73
C LEU A 293 -14.48 -1.99 3.74
N LYS A 294 -13.69 -2.96 3.28
CA LYS A 294 -12.68 -3.57 4.14
C LYS A 294 -11.33 -2.85 4.02
N GLU A 295 -10.85 -2.58 2.83
CA GLU A 295 -9.51 -2.05 2.62
C GLU A 295 -9.37 -0.59 3.04
N GLY A 296 -10.26 0.29 2.58
CA GLY A 296 -10.22 1.70 2.96
C GLY A 296 -10.42 1.92 4.45
N LEU A 297 -11.34 1.16 5.08
CA LEU A 297 -11.54 1.22 6.53
C LEU A 297 -10.34 0.70 7.30
N THR A 298 -9.70 -0.36 6.83
CA THR A 298 -8.55 -0.96 7.52
C THR A 298 -7.28 -0.14 7.33
N VAL A 299 -7.03 0.45 6.15
CA VAL A 299 -5.93 1.43 5.93
C VAL A 299 -6.11 2.65 6.84
N TYR A 300 -7.32 3.21 6.97
CA TYR A 300 -7.56 4.29 7.93
C TYR A 300 -7.17 3.86 9.36
N ARG A 301 -7.49 2.63 9.75
CA ARG A 301 -7.20 2.12 11.10
C ARG A 301 -5.71 1.89 11.31
N ASP A 302 -4.98 1.34 10.33
CA ASP A 302 -3.53 1.13 10.44
C ASP A 302 -2.76 2.46 10.46
N GLN A 303 -3.18 3.46 9.67
CA GLN A 303 -2.63 4.82 9.71
C GLN A 303 -2.83 5.47 11.09
N GLU A 304 -4.02 5.35 11.69
CA GLU A 304 -4.28 5.87 13.04
C GLU A 304 -3.50 5.11 14.10
N PHE A 305 -3.34 3.80 13.96
CA PHE A 305 -2.49 2.97 14.82
C PHE A 305 -1.03 3.44 14.77
N SER A 306 -0.45 3.54 13.59
CA SER A 306 0.94 3.97 13.39
C SER A 306 1.18 5.39 13.94
N ARG A 307 0.20 6.30 13.77
CA ARG A 307 0.24 7.66 14.34
C ARG A 307 0.22 7.65 15.86
N ASP A 308 -0.55 6.77 16.48
CA ASP A 308 -0.61 6.64 17.92
C ASP A 308 0.65 5.94 18.47
N GLN A 309 1.20 4.93 17.77
CA GLN A 309 2.44 4.24 18.18
C GLN A 309 3.64 5.18 18.17
N VAL A 310 3.86 5.93 17.09
CA VAL A 310 5.01 6.85 17.00
C VAL A 310 4.94 7.98 18.03
N ALA A 311 3.75 8.31 18.53
CA ALA A 311 3.52 9.34 19.53
C ALA A 311 3.56 8.82 20.99
N ALA A 312 3.56 7.49 21.17
CA ALA A 312 3.48 6.87 22.49
C ALA A 312 4.68 7.26 23.37
N GLY A 313 4.39 7.70 24.60
CA GLY A 313 5.41 8.09 25.58
C GLY A 313 6.13 9.42 25.29
N LEU A 314 5.76 10.15 24.25
CA LEU A 314 6.32 11.47 23.93
C LEU A 314 5.61 12.59 24.68
N SER A 315 6.29 13.75 24.84
CA SER A 315 5.63 14.99 25.27
C SER A 315 4.60 15.44 24.23
N GLU A 316 3.60 16.22 24.62
CA GLU A 316 2.53 16.67 23.72
C GLU A 316 3.08 17.32 22.44
N GLN A 317 4.04 18.23 22.56
CA GLN A 317 4.65 18.90 21.40
C GLN A 317 5.40 17.92 20.48
N ALA A 318 6.14 16.96 21.04
CA ALA A 318 6.84 15.93 20.26
C ALA A 318 5.85 14.96 19.59
N ALA A 319 4.75 14.61 20.27
CA ALA A 319 3.69 13.77 19.76
C ALA A 319 2.97 14.41 18.56
N ILE A 320 2.68 15.72 18.63
CA ILE A 320 2.11 16.48 17.50
C ILE A 320 3.04 16.38 16.29
N SER A 321 4.33 16.66 16.48
CA SER A 321 5.32 16.58 15.39
C SER A 321 5.44 15.15 14.81
N ALA A 322 5.46 14.14 15.65
CA ALA A 322 5.56 12.73 15.21
C ALA A 322 4.33 12.30 14.38
N ARG A 323 3.12 12.65 14.84
CA ARG A 323 1.87 12.39 14.10
C ARG A 323 1.83 13.12 12.76
N ALA A 324 2.36 14.35 12.71
CA ALA A 324 2.41 15.11 11.47
C ALA A 324 3.34 14.45 10.44
N VAL A 325 4.47 13.88 10.85
CA VAL A 325 5.37 13.15 9.96
C VAL A 325 4.64 11.96 9.31
N ARG A 326 3.94 11.14 10.11
CA ARG A 326 3.15 10.02 9.55
C ARG A 326 2.07 10.50 8.59
N ARG A 327 1.35 11.58 8.94
CA ARG A 327 0.34 12.15 8.05
C ARG A 327 0.94 12.65 6.73
N ILE A 328 2.12 13.24 6.77
CA ILE A 328 2.87 13.66 5.59
C ILE A 328 3.21 12.45 4.71
N ASP A 329 3.66 11.35 5.30
CA ASP A 329 3.99 10.13 4.56
C ASP A 329 2.75 9.55 3.85
N ASP A 330 1.60 9.43 4.55
CA ASP A 330 0.33 8.97 3.98
C ASP A 330 -0.09 9.83 2.79
N VAL A 331 -0.08 11.16 2.96
CA VAL A 331 -0.48 12.10 1.90
C VAL A 331 0.52 12.15 0.75
N ALA A 332 1.82 12.01 1.02
CA ALA A 332 2.84 11.96 -0.02
C ALA A 332 2.64 10.72 -0.91
N ALA A 333 2.32 9.56 -0.32
CA ALA A 333 1.97 8.34 -1.05
C ALA A 333 0.70 8.53 -1.89
N LEU A 334 -0.37 9.06 -1.29
CA LEU A 334 -1.63 9.36 -1.98
C LEU A 334 -1.40 10.29 -3.19
N ARG A 335 -0.71 11.42 -3.00
CA ARG A 335 -0.46 12.41 -4.06
C ARG A 335 0.47 11.88 -5.16
N SER A 336 1.43 11.02 -4.82
CA SER A 336 2.38 10.50 -5.79
C SER A 336 1.81 9.39 -6.67
N ALA A 337 0.93 8.55 -6.13
CA ALA A 337 0.41 7.37 -6.82
C ALA A 337 -1.10 7.45 -7.10
N GLN A 338 -1.92 7.73 -6.09
CA GLN A 338 -3.38 7.67 -6.22
C GLN A 338 -3.93 8.83 -7.08
N PHE A 339 -3.40 10.03 -6.97
CA PHE A 339 -3.84 11.15 -7.84
C PHE A 339 -3.51 10.89 -9.31
N ALA A 340 -2.40 10.17 -9.61
CA ALA A 340 -2.11 9.73 -10.95
C ALA A 340 -3.16 8.72 -11.43
N GLU A 341 -3.43 7.70 -10.63
CA GLU A 341 -4.43 6.67 -10.91
C GLU A 341 -5.82 7.28 -11.16
N ASP A 342 -6.23 8.24 -10.32
CA ASP A 342 -7.51 8.95 -10.42
C ASP A 342 -7.67 9.79 -11.71
N ASN A 343 -6.57 10.14 -12.36
CA ASN A 343 -6.55 10.92 -13.60
C ASN A 343 -6.13 10.08 -14.83
N GLY A 344 -5.99 8.77 -14.65
CA GLY A 344 -5.52 7.84 -15.68
C GLY A 344 -6.64 7.10 -16.40
N PRO A 345 -6.28 6.25 -17.38
CA PRO A 345 -7.24 5.45 -18.13
C PRO A 345 -7.94 4.38 -17.27
N MET A 346 -7.33 4.01 -16.15
CA MET A 346 -7.87 3.08 -15.16
C MET A 346 -8.63 3.77 -14.03
N ALA A 347 -8.88 5.08 -14.12
CA ALA A 347 -9.60 5.83 -13.11
C ALA A 347 -10.98 5.23 -12.82
N HIS A 348 -11.30 5.03 -11.57
CA HIS A 348 -12.54 4.44 -11.08
C HIS A 348 -12.93 5.03 -9.71
N PRO A 349 -14.21 4.96 -9.31
CA PRO A 349 -14.61 5.30 -7.94
C PRO A 349 -13.98 4.36 -6.92
N ILE A 350 -13.98 4.74 -5.62
CA ILE A 350 -13.57 3.83 -4.54
C ILE A 350 -14.46 2.58 -4.46
N ARG A 351 -15.69 2.68 -4.96
CA ARG A 351 -16.58 1.54 -5.24
C ARG A 351 -16.70 1.39 -6.76
N PRO A 352 -15.83 0.60 -7.41
CA PRO A 352 -15.89 0.36 -8.84
C PRO A 352 -17.25 -0.21 -9.25
N ASN A 353 -17.67 0.03 -10.47
CA ASN A 353 -18.94 -0.47 -11.02
C ASN A 353 -18.76 -1.49 -12.15
N ALA A 354 -17.52 -1.74 -12.56
CA ALA A 354 -17.14 -2.74 -13.56
C ALA A 354 -15.66 -3.09 -13.43
N TYR A 355 -15.32 -4.33 -13.74
CA TYR A 355 -13.94 -4.82 -13.92
C TYR A 355 -13.92 -5.98 -14.92
N GLU A 356 -12.78 -6.21 -15.55
CA GLU A 356 -12.54 -7.41 -16.36
C GLU A 356 -11.76 -8.44 -15.52
N GLU A 357 -10.74 -7.98 -14.78
CA GLU A 357 -9.95 -8.79 -13.86
C GLU A 357 -9.94 -8.12 -12.47
N ILE A 358 -10.50 -8.79 -11.47
CA ILE A 358 -10.64 -8.21 -10.11
C ILE A 358 -9.30 -7.85 -9.47
N ASN A 359 -8.24 -8.62 -9.72
CA ASN A 359 -6.92 -8.35 -9.14
C ASN A 359 -6.32 -7.01 -9.60
N ASN A 360 -6.79 -6.44 -10.72
CA ASN A 360 -6.40 -5.11 -11.18
C ASN A 360 -7.03 -3.96 -10.37
N PHE A 361 -8.01 -4.26 -9.51
CA PHE A 361 -8.75 -3.27 -8.71
C PHE A 361 -8.34 -3.23 -7.24
N TYR A 362 -7.28 -3.93 -6.87
CA TYR A 362 -6.54 -3.73 -5.62
C TYR A 362 -5.62 -2.51 -5.79
N THR A 363 -6.22 -1.32 -5.78
CA THR A 363 -5.65 -0.07 -6.27
C THR A 363 -5.45 0.95 -5.15
N MET A 364 -4.58 1.94 -5.37
CA MET A 364 -4.42 3.07 -4.45
C MET A 364 -5.74 3.83 -4.23
N THR A 365 -6.65 3.82 -5.21
CA THR A 365 -7.99 4.41 -5.08
C THR A 365 -8.84 3.67 -4.07
N VAL A 366 -8.90 2.35 -4.15
CA VAL A 366 -9.67 1.51 -3.22
C VAL A 366 -9.12 1.58 -1.80
N TYR A 367 -7.80 1.55 -1.64
CA TYR A 367 -7.07 1.54 -0.37
C TYR A 367 -6.92 2.94 0.21
N GLU A 368 -6.08 3.77 -0.39
CA GLU A 368 -5.64 5.05 0.19
C GLU A 368 -6.72 6.15 0.08
N LYS A 369 -7.34 6.31 -1.09
CA LYS A 369 -8.48 7.25 -1.21
C LYS A 369 -9.67 6.74 -0.41
N GLY A 370 -9.89 5.42 -0.35
CA GLY A 370 -10.87 4.80 0.54
C GLY A 370 -10.65 5.18 1.99
N ALA A 371 -9.41 5.12 2.47
CA ALA A 371 -9.02 5.53 3.82
C ALA A 371 -9.27 7.04 4.06
N GLU A 372 -8.99 7.88 3.08
CA GLU A 372 -9.29 9.32 3.19
C GLU A 372 -10.80 9.60 3.26
N VAL A 373 -11.62 8.83 2.54
CA VAL A 373 -13.08 8.92 2.65
C VAL A 373 -13.55 8.49 4.04
N VAL A 374 -12.96 7.44 4.61
CA VAL A 374 -13.23 7.03 6.00
C VAL A 374 -12.78 8.12 6.98
N ARG A 375 -11.62 8.71 6.79
CA ARG A 375 -11.12 9.82 7.61
C ARG A 375 -12.05 11.02 7.60
N MET A 376 -12.68 11.33 6.46
CA MET A 376 -13.66 12.41 6.38
C MET A 376 -14.90 12.17 7.25
N TYR A 377 -15.32 10.91 7.52
CA TYR A 377 -16.37 10.64 8.51
C TYR A 377 -15.91 11.09 9.92
N GLU A 378 -14.67 10.77 10.32
CA GLU A 378 -14.17 11.26 11.62
C GLU A 378 -14.07 12.80 11.65
N THR A 379 -13.67 13.42 10.55
CA THR A 379 -13.62 14.89 10.42
C THR A 379 -15.02 15.52 10.61
N LEU A 380 -16.05 14.94 10.00
CA LEU A 380 -17.42 15.43 10.08
C LEU A 380 -18.12 15.13 11.42
N LEU A 381 -17.91 13.94 11.98
CA LEU A 381 -18.63 13.42 13.14
C LEU A 381 -17.88 13.60 14.46
N GLY A 382 -16.60 13.93 14.35
CA GLY A 382 -15.66 13.89 15.48
C GLY A 382 -15.33 12.45 15.90
N ARG A 383 -14.25 12.30 16.68
CA ARG A 383 -13.74 11.00 17.13
C ARG A 383 -14.78 10.14 17.86
N ASP A 384 -15.55 10.74 18.74
CA ASP A 384 -16.61 10.04 19.51
C ASP A 384 -17.80 9.67 18.62
N GLY A 385 -18.14 10.51 17.63
CA GLY A 385 -19.18 10.23 16.66
C GLY A 385 -18.81 9.09 15.73
N PHE A 386 -17.57 9.06 15.25
CA PHE A 386 -17.04 7.96 14.47
C PHE A 386 -17.04 6.64 15.27
N ARG A 387 -16.63 6.68 16.55
CA ARG A 387 -16.69 5.51 17.44
C ARG A 387 -18.12 4.97 17.60
N ARG A 388 -19.11 5.83 17.82
CA ARG A 388 -20.53 5.39 17.89
C ARG A 388 -21.00 4.75 16.58
N GLY A 389 -20.56 5.30 15.44
CA GLY A 389 -20.85 4.71 14.13
C GLY A 389 -20.25 3.32 13.97
N MET A 390 -18.99 3.12 14.38
CA MET A 390 -18.32 1.81 14.37
C MET A 390 -19.02 0.81 15.27
N ASP A 391 -19.39 1.20 16.49
CA ASP A 391 -20.10 0.33 17.42
C ASP A 391 -21.44 -0.14 16.81
N LEU A 392 -22.22 0.75 16.21
CA LEU A 392 -23.47 0.42 15.55
C LEU A 392 -23.28 -0.45 14.29
N TYR A 393 -22.20 -0.22 13.54
CA TYR A 393 -21.85 -1.04 12.38
C TYR A 393 -21.64 -2.50 12.76
N PHE A 394 -20.85 -2.75 13.81
CA PHE A 394 -20.62 -4.11 14.30
C PHE A 394 -21.85 -4.72 14.97
N GLU A 395 -22.63 -3.93 15.71
CA GLU A 395 -23.88 -4.40 16.32
C GLU A 395 -24.87 -4.91 15.27
N ARG A 396 -24.96 -4.21 14.10
CA ARG A 396 -25.88 -4.55 13.02
C ARG A 396 -25.40 -5.70 12.13
N HIS A 397 -24.11 -5.76 11.89
CA HIS A 397 -23.57 -6.50 10.74
C HIS A 397 -22.56 -7.59 11.07
N ASP A 398 -22.31 -7.86 12.34
CA ASP A 398 -21.41 -8.96 12.74
C ASP A 398 -21.88 -10.30 12.13
N GLY A 399 -20.97 -11.00 11.44
CA GLY A 399 -21.24 -12.26 10.75
C GLY A 399 -21.97 -12.11 9.41
N GLN A 400 -21.98 -10.90 8.82
CA GLN A 400 -22.65 -10.62 7.55
C GLN A 400 -21.68 -10.14 6.47
N ALA A 401 -22.09 -10.29 5.21
CA ALA A 401 -21.49 -9.67 4.03
C ALA A 401 -22.34 -8.47 3.62
N VAL A 402 -21.76 -7.28 3.63
CA VAL A 402 -22.50 -6.00 3.52
C VAL A 402 -21.85 -5.04 2.51
N THR A 403 -22.45 -3.87 2.36
CA THR A 403 -22.06 -2.84 1.39
C THR A 403 -21.45 -1.60 2.04
N CYS A 404 -20.80 -0.76 1.25
CA CYS A 404 -20.35 0.57 1.68
C CYS A 404 -21.50 1.45 2.15
N ASP A 405 -22.72 1.27 1.60
CA ASP A 405 -23.90 2.01 2.02
C ASP A 405 -24.38 1.59 3.42
N ASP A 406 -24.23 0.31 3.81
CA ASP A 406 -24.53 -0.16 5.17
C ASP A 406 -23.61 0.50 6.20
N PHE A 407 -22.30 0.65 5.86
CA PHE A 407 -21.37 1.38 6.71
C PHE A 407 -21.75 2.86 6.83
N ARG A 408 -22.03 3.53 5.70
CA ARG A 408 -22.48 4.94 5.69
C ARG A 408 -23.76 5.13 6.51
N ALA A 409 -24.72 4.21 6.39
CA ALA A 409 -25.97 4.24 7.16
C ALA A 409 -25.72 4.09 8.67
N ALA A 410 -24.80 3.21 9.08
CA ALA A 410 -24.44 3.08 10.50
C ALA A 410 -23.81 4.38 11.05
N MET A 411 -22.92 5.03 10.27
CA MET A 411 -22.34 6.32 10.63
C MET A 411 -23.39 7.44 10.75
N ALA A 412 -24.32 7.50 9.81
CA ALA A 412 -25.41 8.47 9.79
C ALA A 412 -26.36 8.27 10.99
N ASP A 413 -26.85 7.07 11.16
CA ASP A 413 -27.88 6.75 12.17
C ASP A 413 -27.35 6.92 13.60
N ALA A 414 -26.12 6.47 13.88
CA ALA A 414 -25.51 6.61 15.20
C ALA A 414 -25.33 8.06 15.65
N ASN A 415 -25.30 9.00 14.70
CA ASN A 415 -25.04 10.41 14.95
C ASN A 415 -26.21 11.33 14.59
N GLY A 416 -27.28 10.81 14.01
CA GLY A 416 -28.38 11.63 13.49
C GLY A 416 -27.92 12.60 12.39
N ALA A 417 -26.92 12.19 11.60
CA ALA A 417 -26.28 13.03 10.57
C ALA A 417 -26.84 12.71 9.18
N ASP A 418 -27.01 13.77 8.35
CA ASP A 418 -27.30 13.58 6.93
C ASP A 418 -26.02 13.38 6.14
N LEU A 419 -25.79 12.15 5.71
CA LEU A 419 -24.65 11.73 4.90
C LEU A 419 -25.04 11.26 3.49
N ASP A 420 -26.25 11.59 3.01
CA ASP A 420 -26.68 11.14 1.68
C ASP A 420 -25.83 11.71 0.56
N GLN A 421 -25.55 13.01 0.59
CA GLN A 421 -24.65 13.63 -0.38
C GLN A 421 -23.22 13.09 -0.27
N PHE A 422 -22.80 12.70 0.93
CA PHE A 422 -21.46 12.13 1.16
C PHE A 422 -21.30 10.80 0.41
N GLY A 423 -22.37 10.05 0.19
CA GLY A 423 -22.36 8.81 -0.62
C GLY A 423 -21.76 8.96 -2.01
N ARG A 424 -21.76 10.16 -2.59
CA ARG A 424 -21.17 10.44 -3.91
C ARG A 424 -19.66 10.18 -3.97
N TRP A 425 -18.95 10.18 -2.85
CA TRP A 425 -17.53 9.80 -2.79
C TRP A 425 -17.28 8.34 -3.20
N TYR A 426 -18.27 7.48 -3.00
CA TYR A 426 -18.24 6.07 -3.42
C TYR A 426 -18.57 5.85 -4.91
N GLU A 427 -19.14 6.86 -5.57
CA GLU A 427 -19.72 6.71 -6.91
C GLU A 427 -18.98 7.49 -7.98
N GLN A 428 -18.25 8.55 -7.61
CA GLN A 428 -17.56 9.43 -8.55
C GLN A 428 -16.05 9.16 -8.55
N ALA A 429 -15.50 8.90 -9.75
CA ALA A 429 -14.06 8.79 -9.97
C ALA A 429 -13.40 10.18 -9.98
N GLY A 430 -12.08 10.22 -10.01
CA GLY A 430 -11.29 11.44 -10.18
C GLY A 430 -11.05 12.21 -8.89
N THR A 431 -10.02 13.03 -8.90
CA THR A 431 -9.63 13.89 -7.79
C THR A 431 -10.29 15.27 -7.94
N PRO A 432 -11.19 15.65 -7.01
CA PRO A 432 -11.84 16.96 -7.07
C PRO A 432 -10.84 18.10 -6.93
N THR A 433 -11.08 19.19 -7.65
CA THR A 433 -10.37 20.44 -7.49
C THR A 433 -11.26 21.44 -6.77
N VAL A 434 -10.74 22.10 -5.74
CA VAL A 434 -11.38 23.20 -5.04
C VAL A 434 -10.57 24.47 -5.30
N ARG A 435 -11.11 25.33 -6.17
CA ARG A 435 -10.55 26.67 -6.40
C ARG A 435 -11.07 27.62 -5.33
N VAL A 436 -10.16 28.36 -4.73
CA VAL A 436 -10.44 29.35 -3.68
C VAL A 436 -9.97 30.71 -4.12
N THR A 437 -10.81 31.75 -3.94
CA THR A 437 -10.45 33.15 -4.03
C THR A 437 -10.83 33.87 -2.75
N ALA A 438 -10.25 35.02 -2.50
CA ALA A 438 -10.47 35.75 -1.26
C ALA A 438 -10.67 37.25 -1.50
N ASP A 439 -11.57 37.85 -0.70
CA ASP A 439 -11.79 39.28 -0.65
C ASP A 439 -11.65 39.76 0.79
N TYR A 440 -10.83 40.83 0.99
CA TYR A 440 -10.67 41.50 2.28
C TYR A 440 -11.29 42.90 2.24
N ASP A 441 -12.26 43.14 3.13
CA ASP A 441 -12.82 44.47 3.35
C ASP A 441 -12.31 45.01 4.70
N ALA A 442 -11.34 45.94 4.61
CA ALA A 442 -10.75 46.57 5.77
C ALA A 442 -11.76 47.47 6.52
N SER A 443 -12.77 48.00 5.83
CA SER A 443 -13.79 48.89 6.45
C SER A 443 -14.81 48.10 7.24
N ALA A 444 -15.22 46.94 6.72
CA ALA A 444 -16.13 46.02 7.41
C ALA A 444 -15.38 45.04 8.34
N GLN A 445 -14.05 44.99 8.29
CA GLN A 445 -13.22 44.01 8.97
C GLN A 445 -13.66 42.57 8.67
N THR A 446 -13.95 42.29 7.40
CA THR A 446 -14.35 40.97 6.95
C THR A 446 -13.36 40.39 5.95
N TYR A 447 -13.15 39.06 6.04
CA TYR A 447 -12.44 38.28 5.05
C TYR A 447 -13.35 37.20 4.50
N THR A 448 -13.57 37.19 3.19
CA THR A 448 -14.48 36.27 2.55
C THR A 448 -13.69 35.29 1.68
N LEU A 449 -13.88 33.99 1.91
CA LEU A 449 -13.37 32.95 1.04
C LEU A 449 -14.50 32.47 0.11
N HIS A 450 -14.24 32.43 -1.19
CA HIS A 450 -15.14 31.92 -2.22
C HIS A 450 -14.58 30.61 -2.74
N PHE A 451 -15.36 29.54 -2.59
CA PHE A 451 -14.99 28.19 -2.99
C PHE A 451 -15.75 27.80 -4.25
N THR A 452 -15.07 27.18 -5.20
CA THR A 452 -15.67 26.54 -6.37
C THR A 452 -15.10 25.13 -6.48
N GLN A 453 -15.95 24.11 -6.37
CA GLN A 453 -15.54 22.74 -6.57
C GLN A 453 -15.84 22.25 -7.98
N SER A 454 -14.95 21.43 -8.53
CA SER A 454 -15.13 20.74 -9.81
C SER A 454 -14.57 19.32 -9.73
N ASN A 455 -15.26 18.38 -10.35
CA ASN A 455 -14.82 17.00 -10.51
C ASN A 455 -15.14 16.56 -11.95
N PRO A 456 -14.24 16.79 -12.93
CA PRO A 456 -14.48 16.43 -14.32
C PRO A 456 -14.55 14.92 -14.51
N ALA A 457 -15.13 14.47 -15.65
CA ALA A 457 -15.12 13.08 -16.05
C ALA A 457 -13.68 12.60 -16.32
N VAL A 458 -13.37 11.35 -15.94
CA VAL A 458 -12.06 10.70 -16.08
C VAL A 458 -12.22 9.24 -16.54
N GLY A 459 -11.16 8.67 -17.11
CA GLY A 459 -11.15 7.25 -17.50
C GLY A 459 -12.34 6.88 -18.38
N VAL A 460 -13.05 5.82 -18.01
CA VAL A 460 -14.23 5.33 -18.77
C VAL A 460 -15.41 6.32 -18.77
N GLU A 461 -15.46 7.25 -17.83
CA GLU A 461 -16.50 8.28 -17.77
C GLU A 461 -16.45 9.23 -19.00
N LEU A 462 -15.26 9.40 -19.60
CA LEU A 462 -15.06 10.21 -20.82
C LEU A 462 -15.86 9.68 -22.03
N LEU A 463 -16.28 8.42 -22.00
CA LEU A 463 -17.14 7.85 -23.05
C LEU A 463 -18.60 8.34 -22.95
N GLN A 464 -18.96 9.02 -21.86
CA GLN A 464 -20.29 9.58 -21.63
C GLN A 464 -20.28 11.08 -21.93
N ALA A 465 -20.65 11.45 -23.16
CA ALA A 465 -20.48 12.81 -23.69
C ALA A 465 -21.13 13.95 -22.85
N ASP A 466 -22.17 13.64 -22.08
CA ASP A 466 -22.96 14.64 -21.33
C ASP A 466 -22.88 14.42 -19.80
N LEU A 467 -21.90 13.65 -19.30
CA LEU A 467 -21.79 13.40 -17.88
C LEU A 467 -21.38 14.68 -17.12
N ILE A 468 -22.29 15.18 -16.30
CA ILE A 468 -22.02 16.26 -15.33
C ILE A 468 -22.08 15.65 -13.94
N LYS A 469 -20.97 15.62 -13.24
CA LYS A 469 -20.90 15.13 -11.88
C LYS A 469 -21.51 16.14 -10.89
N ALA A 470 -22.32 15.65 -10.00
CA ALA A 470 -22.92 16.48 -8.96
C ALA A 470 -21.87 16.88 -7.90
N PRO A 471 -22.02 18.04 -7.24
CA PRO A 471 -21.12 18.48 -6.19
C PRO A 471 -20.97 17.47 -5.07
N LEU A 472 -19.73 17.26 -4.59
CA LEU A 472 -19.42 16.44 -3.45
C LEU A 472 -19.66 17.18 -2.13
N HIS A 473 -19.83 16.45 -1.03
CA HIS A 473 -19.75 16.99 0.32
C HIS A 473 -18.28 16.92 0.77
N ILE A 474 -17.58 18.07 0.80
CA ILE A 474 -16.14 18.16 1.08
C ILE A 474 -15.94 18.89 2.41
N PRO A 475 -15.44 18.23 3.47
CA PRO A 475 -15.08 18.89 4.72
C PRO A 475 -13.67 19.48 4.65
N LEU A 476 -13.54 20.78 4.73
CA LEU A 476 -12.26 21.49 4.70
C LEU A 476 -11.99 22.18 6.03
N ASN A 477 -10.91 21.83 6.70
CA ASN A 477 -10.38 22.59 7.81
C ASN A 477 -9.63 23.81 7.29
N VAL A 478 -9.99 24.99 7.78
CA VAL A 478 -9.47 26.28 7.35
C VAL A 478 -9.10 27.14 8.56
N ALA A 479 -7.96 27.83 8.48
CA ALA A 479 -7.59 28.88 9.44
C ALA A 479 -7.07 30.12 8.69
N LEU A 480 -7.00 31.26 9.38
CA LEU A 480 -6.49 32.50 8.86
C LEU A 480 -5.22 32.90 9.64
N ILE A 481 -4.06 32.77 8.99
CA ILE A 481 -2.78 33.10 9.61
C ILE A 481 -2.59 34.62 9.63
N GLY A 482 -2.24 35.15 10.80
CA GLY A 482 -2.16 36.59 11.02
C GLY A 482 -3.45 37.23 11.57
N ALA A 483 -4.52 36.44 11.76
CA ALA A 483 -5.73 36.82 12.46
C ALA A 483 -5.87 36.02 13.76
N ASP A 484 -6.50 36.63 14.77
CA ASP A 484 -6.85 35.93 16.03
C ASP A 484 -8.13 35.13 15.80
N ASN A 485 -8.02 34.03 15.07
CA ASN A 485 -9.15 33.21 14.63
C ASN A 485 -8.85 31.71 14.79
N ALA A 486 -9.78 30.96 15.34
CA ALA A 486 -9.65 29.52 15.50
C ALA A 486 -9.82 28.80 14.14
N GLU A 487 -9.24 27.61 14.04
CA GLU A 487 -9.53 26.68 12.95
C GLU A 487 -11.04 26.42 12.84
N GLN A 488 -11.56 26.39 11.63
CA GLN A 488 -12.98 26.18 11.34
C GLN A 488 -13.13 25.08 10.29
N LEU A 489 -14.09 24.17 10.55
CA LEU A 489 -14.55 23.21 9.57
C LEU A 489 -15.54 23.87 8.61
N VAL A 490 -15.23 23.89 7.34
CA VAL A 490 -16.08 24.38 6.25
C VAL A 490 -16.60 23.18 5.46
N GLU A 491 -17.88 22.93 5.54
CA GLU A 491 -18.55 21.89 4.76
C GLU A 491 -18.98 22.44 3.38
N LEU A 492 -18.30 22.05 2.31
CA LEU A 492 -18.67 22.42 0.94
C LEU A 492 -19.68 21.44 0.39
N LYS A 493 -20.92 21.88 0.17
CA LYS A 493 -22.03 21.05 -0.36
C LYS A 493 -22.54 21.52 -1.72
N HIS A 494 -22.13 22.69 -2.17
CA HIS A 494 -22.56 23.30 -3.42
C HIS A 494 -21.40 23.46 -4.40
N ALA A 495 -21.69 23.59 -5.70
CA ALA A 495 -20.68 23.84 -6.71
C ALA A 495 -19.88 25.14 -6.41
N THR A 496 -20.57 26.15 -5.86
CA THR A 496 -19.98 27.40 -5.37
C THR A 496 -20.52 27.71 -3.97
N GLN A 497 -19.65 28.19 -3.08
CA GLN A 497 -20.02 28.54 -1.71
C GLN A 497 -19.11 29.64 -1.19
N SER A 498 -19.61 30.55 -0.37
CA SER A 498 -18.79 31.60 0.26
C SER A 498 -18.90 31.51 1.77
N VAL A 499 -17.76 31.77 2.45
CA VAL A 499 -17.67 31.80 3.92
C VAL A 499 -17.05 33.15 4.33
N VAL A 500 -17.75 33.86 5.22
CA VAL A 500 -17.33 35.17 5.70
C VAL A 500 -16.79 35.09 7.12
N PHE A 501 -15.55 35.49 7.30
CA PHE A 501 -14.90 35.65 8.61
C PHE A 501 -15.03 37.11 9.07
N GLN A 502 -15.47 37.29 10.30
CA GLN A 502 -15.72 38.60 10.91
C GLN A 502 -14.56 39.00 11.84
N ASN A 503 -14.45 40.31 12.11
CA ASN A 503 -13.47 40.88 13.04
C ASN A 503 -12.01 40.67 12.59
N ILE A 504 -11.76 40.74 11.30
CA ILE A 504 -10.44 40.60 10.71
C ILE A 504 -9.79 42.00 10.56
N ALA A 505 -8.87 42.30 11.47
CA ALA A 505 -8.27 43.65 11.56
C ALA A 505 -7.25 43.95 10.45
N ALA A 506 -6.60 42.93 9.90
CA ALA A 506 -5.64 43.00 8.80
C ALA A 506 -5.84 41.83 7.85
N GLU A 507 -5.46 41.99 6.58
CA GLU A 507 -5.56 40.93 5.58
C GLU A 507 -4.73 39.74 6.00
N PRO A 508 -5.35 38.57 6.24
CA PRO A 508 -4.69 37.35 6.68
C PRO A 508 -4.24 36.50 5.49
N ILE A 509 -3.45 35.46 5.76
CA ILE A 509 -3.15 34.43 4.79
C ILE A 509 -4.02 33.19 5.13
N PRO A 510 -4.87 32.69 4.21
CA PRO A 510 -5.67 31.51 4.47
C PRO A 510 -4.78 30.28 4.49
N SER A 511 -4.95 29.42 5.51
CA SER A 511 -4.40 28.07 5.60
C SER A 511 -5.53 27.10 5.28
N LEU A 512 -5.47 26.46 4.11
CA LEU A 512 -6.55 25.69 3.51
C LEU A 512 -6.27 24.19 3.59
N ASN A 513 -7.34 23.37 3.73
CA ASN A 513 -7.27 21.91 3.80
C ASN A 513 -6.27 21.42 4.85
N ARG A 514 -6.34 21.99 6.04
CA ARG A 514 -5.42 21.71 7.15
C ARG A 514 -5.44 20.24 7.53
N ASN A 515 -4.26 19.69 7.82
CA ASN A 515 -4.04 18.25 8.07
C ASN A 515 -4.59 17.37 6.92
N PHE A 516 -4.70 17.94 5.71
CA PHE A 516 -5.30 17.27 4.54
C PHE A 516 -6.69 16.70 4.85
N SER A 517 -7.59 17.52 5.33
CA SER A 517 -8.92 17.12 5.82
C SER A 517 -9.84 16.52 4.74
N ALA A 518 -9.51 16.70 3.45
CA ALA A 518 -10.18 16.04 2.33
C ALA A 518 -9.20 15.72 1.18
N PRO A 519 -9.39 14.61 0.44
CA PRO A 519 -8.54 14.21 -0.68
C PRO A 519 -8.86 15.00 -1.96
N VAL A 520 -8.56 16.29 -1.93
CA VAL A 520 -8.82 17.25 -3.01
C VAL A 520 -7.58 18.04 -3.37
N GLN A 521 -7.56 18.58 -4.58
CA GLN A 521 -6.57 19.58 -5.00
C GLN A 521 -7.06 20.97 -4.67
N ILE A 522 -6.30 21.71 -3.87
CA ILE A 522 -6.59 23.13 -3.57
C ILE A 522 -5.88 23.99 -4.59
N GLU A 523 -6.61 24.94 -5.20
CA GLU A 523 -6.08 26.01 -6.04
C GLU A 523 -6.32 27.36 -5.36
N PHE A 524 -5.26 27.97 -4.89
CA PHE A 524 -5.23 29.34 -4.38
C PHE A 524 -3.96 30.03 -4.86
N ASP A 525 -4.08 31.28 -5.33
CA ASP A 525 -2.97 32.03 -5.91
C ASP A 525 -2.05 32.64 -4.83
N TYR A 526 -1.44 31.78 -3.99
CA TYR A 526 -0.45 32.22 -3.03
C TYR A 526 0.75 32.88 -3.74
N THR A 527 1.20 34.00 -3.25
CA THR A 527 2.54 34.55 -3.58
C THR A 527 3.63 33.70 -2.90
N ASP A 528 4.87 33.76 -3.43
CA ASP A 528 6.00 33.10 -2.77
C ASP A 528 6.25 33.64 -1.35
N ALA A 529 5.96 34.92 -1.10
CA ALA A 529 6.04 35.53 0.23
C ALA A 529 5.00 34.93 1.21
N GLN A 530 3.75 34.71 0.75
CA GLN A 530 2.70 34.08 1.57
C GLN A 530 3.05 32.61 1.87
N LEU A 531 3.60 31.88 0.89
CA LEU A 531 4.07 30.52 1.14
C LEU A 531 5.23 30.48 2.14
N CYS A 532 6.17 31.44 2.09
CA CYS A 532 7.22 31.57 3.10
C CYS A 532 6.65 31.83 4.49
N GLU A 533 5.58 32.64 4.58
CA GLU A 533 4.92 32.94 5.85
C GLU A 533 4.18 31.72 6.42
N LEU A 534 3.43 30.99 5.58
CA LEU A 534 2.79 29.72 5.97
C LEU A 534 3.82 28.69 6.42
N MET A 535 4.90 28.51 5.65
CA MET A 535 5.99 27.60 5.99
C MET A 535 6.61 27.92 7.36
N ALA A 536 6.76 29.20 7.68
CA ALA A 536 7.38 29.65 8.92
C ALA A 536 6.42 29.66 10.12
N HIS A 537 5.16 30.02 9.92
CA HIS A 537 4.25 30.45 11.00
C HIS A 537 2.90 29.74 11.03
N ASP A 538 2.56 28.87 10.06
CA ASP A 538 1.33 28.10 10.17
C ASP A 538 1.36 27.21 11.44
N THR A 539 0.23 27.14 12.14
CA THR A 539 0.09 26.30 13.32
C THR A 539 -0.17 24.83 13.00
N ASP A 540 -0.52 24.54 11.74
CA ASP A 540 -0.67 23.17 11.23
C ASP A 540 0.65 22.68 10.62
N ALA A 541 1.22 21.62 11.18
CA ALA A 541 2.51 21.10 10.74
C ALA A 541 2.44 20.52 9.31
N PHE A 542 1.31 19.92 8.93
CA PHE A 542 1.12 19.44 7.56
C PHE A 542 1.13 20.61 6.56
N ASN A 543 0.41 21.70 6.85
CA ASN A 543 0.34 22.87 5.95
C ASN A 543 1.68 23.61 5.85
N ARG A 544 2.50 23.62 6.92
CA ARG A 544 3.88 24.14 6.84
C ARG A 544 4.72 23.33 5.83
N TRP A 545 4.62 21.99 5.89
CA TRP A 545 5.27 21.11 4.92
C TRP A 545 4.72 21.33 3.51
N ASP A 546 3.40 21.41 3.37
CA ASP A 546 2.75 21.61 2.06
C ASP A 546 3.16 22.94 1.40
N ALA A 547 3.25 24.01 2.15
CA ALA A 547 3.76 25.31 1.67
C ALA A 547 5.21 25.19 1.16
N THR A 548 6.06 24.41 1.86
CA THR A 548 7.43 24.12 1.42
C THR A 548 7.44 23.33 0.11
N GLN A 549 6.60 22.29 -0.01
CA GLN A 549 6.47 21.50 -1.22
C GLN A 549 5.96 22.32 -2.42
N GLN A 550 5.06 23.26 -2.18
CA GLN A 550 4.58 24.19 -3.21
C GLN A 550 5.71 25.11 -3.71
N LEU A 551 6.53 25.67 -2.81
CA LEU A 551 7.71 26.47 -3.17
C LEU A 551 8.71 25.64 -4.00
N PHE A 552 9.01 24.41 -3.57
CA PHE A 552 9.92 23.53 -4.29
C PHE A 552 9.38 23.15 -5.68
N SER A 553 8.09 22.79 -5.75
CA SER A 553 7.43 22.46 -7.01
C SER A 553 7.45 23.61 -8.00
N ARG A 554 7.16 24.85 -7.53
CA ARG A 554 7.24 26.05 -8.36
C ARG A 554 8.65 26.30 -8.87
N ALA A 555 9.66 26.16 -8.02
CA ALA A 555 11.06 26.32 -8.42
C ALA A 555 11.44 25.32 -9.52
N ILE A 556 11.10 24.05 -9.33
CA ILE A 556 11.39 22.96 -10.29
C ILE A 556 10.61 23.18 -11.60
N LEU A 557 9.28 23.32 -11.53
CA LEU A 557 8.44 23.36 -12.74
C LEU A 557 8.65 24.63 -13.58
N ASN A 558 9.03 25.74 -12.95
CA ASN A 558 9.32 26.98 -13.65
C ASN A 558 10.81 27.18 -13.96
N GLY A 559 11.69 26.25 -13.60
CA GLY A 559 13.13 26.33 -13.81
C GLY A 559 13.76 27.54 -13.12
N ARG A 560 13.30 27.90 -11.93
CA ARG A 560 13.76 29.09 -11.16
C ARG A 560 14.45 28.66 -9.87
N ALA A 561 15.47 29.41 -9.48
CA ALA A 561 16.01 29.28 -8.13
C ALA A 561 14.98 29.72 -7.08
N LEU A 562 15.04 29.16 -5.89
CA LEU A 562 14.30 29.68 -4.74
C LEU A 562 14.76 31.12 -4.42
N PRO A 563 13.84 32.04 -4.10
CA PRO A 563 14.19 33.39 -3.70
C PRO A 563 14.97 33.38 -2.37
N GLU A 564 15.76 34.44 -2.15
CA GLU A 564 16.59 34.59 -0.94
C GLU A 564 15.75 34.54 0.34
N SER A 565 14.53 35.10 0.32
CA SER A 565 13.58 35.02 1.45
C SER A 565 13.20 33.61 1.83
N ALA A 566 12.91 32.76 0.84
CA ALA A 566 12.63 31.34 1.06
C ALA A 566 13.84 30.58 1.61
N MET A 567 15.03 30.83 1.05
CA MET A 567 16.28 30.25 1.56
C MET A 567 16.58 30.67 3.00
N HIS A 568 16.29 31.90 3.36
CA HIS A 568 16.43 32.39 4.73
C HIS A 568 15.44 31.72 5.69
N ALA A 569 14.17 31.57 5.30
CA ALA A 569 13.15 30.90 6.10
C ALA A 569 13.48 29.41 6.28
N LEU A 570 13.91 28.72 5.20
CA LEU A 570 14.37 27.33 5.25
C LEU A 570 15.57 27.16 6.19
N SER A 571 16.55 28.08 6.12
CA SER A 571 17.70 28.05 7.03
C SER A 571 17.29 28.15 8.50
N LYS A 572 16.30 28.99 8.82
CA LYS A 572 15.75 29.10 10.19
C LYS A 572 15.10 27.79 10.63
N LEU A 573 14.25 27.20 9.78
CA LEU A 573 13.56 25.94 10.08
C LEU A 573 14.54 24.77 10.26
N LEU A 574 15.59 24.71 9.46
CA LEU A 574 16.59 23.66 9.56
C LEU A 574 17.38 23.75 10.89
N ASN A 575 17.56 24.96 11.43
CA ASN A 575 18.25 25.22 12.69
C ASN A 575 17.29 25.32 13.90
N ASP A 576 15.99 25.09 13.71
CA ASP A 576 15.01 25.16 14.79
C ASP A 576 14.97 23.86 15.58
N ASP A 577 15.61 23.85 16.77
CA ASP A 577 15.63 22.68 17.66
C ASP A 577 14.27 22.40 18.33
N GLY A 578 13.29 23.30 18.21
CA GLY A 578 11.90 23.07 18.60
C GLY A 578 11.16 22.11 17.66
N LEU A 579 11.69 21.89 16.44
CA LEU A 579 11.18 20.93 15.46
C LEU A 579 11.90 19.60 15.60
N SER A 580 11.15 18.49 15.57
CA SER A 580 11.77 17.16 15.62
C SER A 580 12.70 16.92 14.45
N PRO A 581 13.78 16.12 14.61
CA PRO A 581 14.65 15.75 13.49
C PRO A 581 13.90 15.10 12.33
N ALA A 582 12.93 14.23 12.60
CA ALA A 582 12.09 13.60 11.58
C ALA A 582 11.32 14.66 10.75
N TYR A 583 10.71 15.64 11.42
CA TYR A 583 9.96 16.67 10.74
C TYR A 583 10.87 17.61 9.91
N ARG A 584 12.06 17.98 10.45
CA ARG A 584 13.06 18.71 9.66
C ARG A 584 13.50 17.93 8.41
N ALA A 585 13.68 16.62 8.51
CA ALA A 585 13.99 15.78 7.37
C ALA A 585 12.87 15.81 6.30
N GLN A 586 11.61 15.73 6.72
CA GLN A 586 10.45 15.83 5.82
C GLN A 586 10.36 17.19 5.11
N LEU A 587 10.59 18.29 5.81
CA LEU A 587 10.58 19.65 5.22
C LEU A 587 11.59 19.78 4.07
N PHE A 588 12.75 19.09 4.14
CA PHE A 588 13.82 19.17 3.14
C PHE A 588 13.85 18.00 2.15
N SER A 589 12.89 17.08 2.23
CA SER A 589 12.63 16.09 1.20
C SER A 589 12.01 16.77 -0.01
N LEU A 590 12.60 16.55 -1.20
CA LEU A 590 12.09 17.16 -2.43
C LEU A 590 10.83 16.45 -2.92
N PRO A 591 9.92 17.15 -3.62
CA PRO A 591 8.77 16.55 -4.27
C PRO A 591 9.19 15.40 -5.19
N SER A 592 8.42 14.31 -5.21
CA SER A 592 8.71 13.16 -6.06
C SER A 592 8.56 13.48 -7.55
N PHE A 593 9.28 12.75 -8.40
CA PHE A 593 9.14 12.87 -9.87
C PHE A 593 7.68 12.63 -10.30
N ALA A 594 7.01 11.64 -9.72
CA ALA A 594 5.62 11.32 -10.02
C ALA A 594 4.67 12.48 -9.70
N TYR A 595 4.81 13.08 -8.51
CA TYR A 595 4.00 14.25 -8.12
C TYR A 595 4.26 15.45 -9.05
N LEU A 596 5.52 15.75 -9.36
CA LEU A 596 5.89 16.86 -10.26
C LEU A 596 5.36 16.62 -11.69
N SER A 597 5.38 15.38 -12.18
CA SER A 597 4.81 15.03 -13.47
C SER A 597 3.31 15.32 -13.53
N GLN A 598 2.57 14.99 -12.47
CA GLN A 598 1.16 15.31 -12.36
C GLN A 598 0.88 16.82 -12.30
N GLN A 599 1.74 17.58 -11.64
CA GLN A 599 1.59 19.03 -11.64
C GLN A 599 1.91 19.63 -13.02
N MET A 600 2.95 19.15 -13.70
CA MET A 600 3.33 19.62 -15.04
C MET A 600 2.23 19.36 -16.07
N GLN A 601 1.63 18.16 -16.10
CA GLN A 601 0.61 17.79 -17.08
C GLN A 601 -0.61 18.71 -17.10
N ARG A 602 -0.86 19.45 -16.03
CA ARG A 602 -1.98 20.41 -15.93
C ARG A 602 -1.76 21.65 -16.83
N THR A 603 -0.52 21.94 -17.20
CA THR A 603 -0.16 23.15 -17.94
C THR A 603 0.65 22.90 -19.20
N ALA A 604 1.35 21.78 -19.30
CA ALA A 604 2.21 21.41 -20.42
C ALA A 604 2.40 19.89 -20.50
N PRO A 605 2.78 19.35 -21.66
CA PRO A 605 3.21 17.95 -21.76
C PRO A 605 4.42 17.66 -20.87
N ILE A 606 4.45 16.47 -20.26
CA ILE A 606 5.52 16.06 -19.34
C ILE A 606 6.84 15.89 -20.10
N ASP A 607 7.86 16.62 -19.72
CA ASP A 607 9.25 16.39 -20.10
C ASP A 607 10.02 15.79 -18.91
N PRO A 608 10.27 14.48 -18.91
CA PRO A 608 10.90 13.81 -17.79
C PRO A 608 12.34 14.23 -17.54
N ASN A 609 13.07 14.61 -18.60
CA ASN A 609 14.45 15.08 -18.46
C ASN A 609 14.49 16.50 -17.86
N ALA A 610 13.59 17.39 -18.30
CA ALA A 610 13.48 18.72 -17.73
C ALA A 610 13.18 18.66 -16.21
N ILE A 611 12.21 17.83 -15.78
CA ILE A 611 11.90 17.63 -14.36
C ILE A 611 13.14 17.13 -13.60
N SER A 612 13.82 16.10 -14.12
CA SER A 612 15.00 15.50 -13.48
C SER A 612 16.15 16.51 -13.32
N ASP A 613 16.40 17.32 -14.35
CA ASP A 613 17.47 18.33 -14.33
C ASP A 613 17.12 19.47 -13.35
N GLN A 614 15.87 19.88 -13.25
CA GLN A 614 15.44 20.92 -12.30
C GLN A 614 15.44 20.41 -10.85
N ILE A 615 15.08 19.16 -10.58
CA ILE A 615 15.25 18.53 -9.26
C ILE A 615 16.73 18.60 -8.85
N LYS A 616 17.65 18.25 -9.77
CA LYS A 616 19.10 18.34 -9.53
C LYS A 616 19.53 19.77 -9.25
N THR A 617 19.01 20.76 -9.98
CA THR A 617 19.33 22.17 -9.81
C THR A 617 18.89 22.69 -8.43
N LEU A 618 17.67 22.39 -8.00
CA LEU A 618 17.18 22.79 -6.67
C LEU A 618 17.99 22.11 -5.55
N ARG A 619 18.30 20.82 -5.72
CA ARG A 619 19.16 20.09 -4.76
C ARG A 619 20.54 20.72 -4.63
N ALA A 620 21.13 21.18 -5.75
CA ALA A 620 22.40 21.92 -5.74
C ALA A 620 22.28 23.22 -4.94
N GLN A 621 21.22 23.99 -5.14
CA GLN A 621 20.99 25.23 -4.40
C GLN A 621 20.93 24.98 -2.89
N LEU A 622 20.12 24.00 -2.44
CA LEU A 622 19.99 23.65 -1.02
C LEU A 622 21.33 23.10 -0.44
N ALA A 623 22.01 22.26 -1.19
CA ALA A 623 23.30 21.69 -0.78
C ALA A 623 24.38 22.76 -0.59
N HIS A 624 24.50 23.68 -1.55
CA HIS A 624 25.58 24.67 -1.51
C HIS A 624 25.26 25.81 -0.51
N THR A 625 24.03 26.32 -0.51
CA THR A 625 23.66 27.46 0.34
C THR A 625 23.65 27.08 1.83
N LEU A 626 23.23 25.86 2.17
CA LEU A 626 23.10 25.39 3.54
C LEU A 626 24.22 24.46 3.99
N ARG A 627 25.34 24.39 3.26
CA ARG A 627 26.43 23.44 3.49
C ARG A 627 26.93 23.45 4.94
N SER A 628 27.15 24.63 5.51
CA SER A 628 27.63 24.74 6.91
C SER A 628 26.61 24.19 7.91
N THR A 629 25.32 24.40 7.67
CA THR A 629 24.25 23.88 8.50
C THR A 629 24.19 22.36 8.39
N TRP A 630 24.26 21.80 7.17
CA TRP A 630 24.30 20.37 6.96
C TRP A 630 25.48 19.69 7.68
N GLN A 631 26.66 20.34 7.63
CA GLN A 631 27.84 19.82 8.34
C GLN A 631 27.64 19.84 9.85
N THR A 632 27.04 20.89 10.40
CA THR A 632 26.75 21.00 11.83
C THR A 632 25.78 19.91 12.26
N ILE A 633 24.68 19.71 11.54
CA ILE A 633 23.67 18.69 11.79
C ILE A 633 24.27 17.29 11.73
N TYR A 634 25.00 16.96 10.65
CA TYR A 634 25.64 15.66 10.50
C TYR A 634 26.59 15.37 11.68
N THR A 635 27.42 16.34 12.05
CA THR A 635 28.37 16.18 13.15
C THR A 635 27.66 15.98 14.50
N ALA A 636 26.58 16.75 14.75
CA ALA A 636 25.81 16.66 15.99
C ALA A 636 25.06 15.35 16.14
N LEU A 637 24.53 14.80 15.02
CA LEU A 637 23.74 13.57 15.04
C LEU A 637 24.57 12.29 14.84
N ASN A 638 25.84 12.42 14.45
CA ASN A 638 26.75 11.29 14.29
C ASN A 638 27.50 10.96 15.60
N HIS A 639 26.76 10.71 16.67
CA HIS A 639 27.28 10.58 18.04
C HIS A 639 27.58 9.16 18.50
N GLY A 640 27.41 8.13 17.64
CA GLY A 640 27.79 6.74 17.93
C GLY A 640 26.98 6.07 19.05
N LYS A 641 25.74 6.51 19.33
CA LYS A 641 24.82 5.80 20.23
C LYS A 641 24.46 4.44 19.63
N PRO A 642 24.34 3.37 20.45
CA PRO A 642 23.84 2.09 19.96
C PRO A 642 22.47 2.22 19.28
N TYR A 643 22.26 1.38 18.26
CA TYR A 643 20.97 1.37 17.58
C TYR A 643 19.81 1.09 18.52
N ALA A 644 18.74 1.83 18.34
CA ALA A 644 17.43 1.58 18.94
C ALA A 644 16.34 1.98 17.92
N PHE A 645 15.36 1.13 17.73
CA PHE A 645 14.19 1.48 16.94
C PHE A 645 13.16 2.18 17.82
N ASN A 646 13.03 3.47 17.63
CA ASN A 646 11.96 4.32 18.18
C ASN A 646 11.89 5.60 17.34
N GLY A 647 10.76 6.29 17.36
CA GLY A 647 10.51 7.45 16.50
C GLY A 647 11.54 8.59 16.63
N ALA A 648 12.08 8.83 17.82
CA ALA A 648 13.09 9.87 18.04
C ALA A 648 14.43 9.50 17.39
N ALA A 649 14.93 8.28 17.63
CA ALA A 649 16.18 7.80 17.08
C ALA A 649 16.12 7.62 15.55
N ALA A 650 14.99 7.12 15.03
CA ALA A 650 14.75 7.02 13.58
C ALA A 650 14.77 8.42 12.92
N GLY A 651 14.15 9.42 13.55
CA GLY A 651 14.18 10.81 13.10
C GLY A 651 15.60 11.41 13.10
N GLU A 652 16.42 11.13 14.14
CA GLU A 652 17.83 11.54 14.18
C GLU A 652 18.61 10.93 12.98
N ARG A 653 18.42 9.63 12.69
CA ARG A 653 19.03 8.96 11.54
C ARG A 653 18.55 9.52 10.20
N ALA A 654 17.25 9.78 10.06
CA ALA A 654 16.69 10.35 8.85
C ALA A 654 17.33 11.71 8.52
N LEU A 655 17.39 12.62 9.50
CA LEU A 655 17.99 13.93 9.32
C LEU A 655 19.51 13.86 9.12
N LYS A 656 20.19 12.98 9.84
CA LYS A 656 21.64 12.73 9.65
C LYS A 656 21.95 12.25 8.23
N ASN A 657 21.21 11.26 7.75
CA ASN A 657 21.42 10.67 6.43
C ASN A 657 21.05 11.65 5.30
N LEU A 658 20.01 12.45 5.50
CA LEU A 658 19.67 13.54 4.58
C LEU A 658 20.80 14.57 4.51
N ALA A 659 21.36 14.99 5.66
CA ALA A 659 22.48 15.93 5.74
C ALA A 659 23.72 15.36 5.01
N LEU A 660 24.05 14.08 5.19
CA LEU A 660 25.17 13.45 4.49
C LEU A 660 24.95 13.44 2.96
N GLY A 661 23.70 13.19 2.52
CA GLY A 661 23.32 13.26 1.11
C GLY A 661 23.53 14.66 0.51
N TYR A 662 23.09 15.73 1.20
CA TYR A 662 23.35 17.12 0.76
C TYR A 662 24.84 17.50 0.81
N LEU A 663 25.58 17.04 1.81
CA LEU A 663 27.03 17.25 1.91
C LEU A 663 27.81 16.59 0.78
N SER A 664 27.35 15.44 0.30
CA SER A 664 27.97 14.65 -0.77
C SER A 664 27.65 15.19 -2.17
N PHE A 665 26.62 16.04 -2.29
CA PHE A 665 26.20 16.55 -3.59
C PHE A 665 27.29 17.43 -4.22
N ASP A 666 27.77 17.03 -5.40
CA ASP A 666 28.87 17.65 -6.14
C ASP A 666 30.12 17.95 -5.26
N ASN A 667 30.39 17.09 -4.27
CA ASN A 667 31.45 17.30 -3.29
C ASN A 667 32.18 15.98 -2.94
N GLN A 668 33.36 15.80 -3.57
CA GLN A 668 34.18 14.61 -3.33
C GLN A 668 34.85 14.58 -1.93
N ASP A 669 34.99 15.74 -1.27
CA ASP A 669 35.56 15.82 0.08
C ASP A 669 34.68 15.18 1.16
N ALA A 670 33.40 14.89 0.85
CA ALA A 670 32.47 14.16 1.73
C ALA A 670 32.68 12.62 1.71
N LEU A 671 33.40 12.08 0.73
CA LEU A 671 33.60 10.63 0.60
C LEU A 671 34.14 9.96 1.88
N PRO A 672 35.13 10.51 2.61
CA PRO A 672 35.60 9.90 3.85
C PRO A 672 34.49 9.77 4.91
N GLN A 673 33.54 10.71 4.98
CA GLN A 673 32.40 10.65 5.90
C GLN A 673 31.41 9.54 5.48
N VAL A 674 31.16 9.41 4.18
CA VAL A 674 30.31 8.33 3.62
C VAL A 674 30.91 6.96 3.91
N GLN A 675 32.20 6.77 3.64
CA GLN A 675 32.91 5.51 3.91
C GLN A 675 32.93 5.19 5.41
N ALA A 676 33.20 6.19 6.26
CA ALA A 676 33.22 6.03 7.70
C ALA A 676 31.84 5.60 8.21
N GLN A 677 30.77 6.22 7.74
CA GLN A 677 29.40 5.82 8.13
C GLN A 677 29.09 4.40 7.66
N TYR A 678 29.41 4.03 6.41
CA TYR A 678 29.19 2.67 5.90
C TYR A 678 29.87 1.60 6.76
N HIS A 679 31.14 1.79 7.11
CA HIS A 679 31.93 0.79 7.83
C HIS A 679 31.61 0.73 9.32
N ASN A 680 31.24 1.86 9.94
CA ASN A 680 30.98 1.94 11.38
C ASN A 680 29.51 1.76 11.76
N ALA A 681 28.61 1.68 10.78
CA ALA A 681 27.18 1.53 11.06
C ALA A 681 26.87 0.21 11.78
N ASP A 682 26.18 0.30 12.89
CA ASP A 682 25.62 -0.82 13.67
C ASP A 682 24.15 -1.12 13.30
N ASN A 683 23.70 -0.53 12.19
CA ASN A 683 22.34 -0.69 11.70
C ASN A 683 22.27 -0.54 10.17
N MET A 684 21.24 -1.16 9.57
CA MET A 684 21.04 -1.14 8.11
C MET A 684 20.63 0.26 7.61
N THR A 685 19.90 1.06 8.38
CA THR A 685 19.48 2.41 7.96
C THR A 685 20.67 3.27 7.58
N ASP A 686 21.66 3.36 8.45
CA ASP A 686 22.86 4.18 8.21
C ASP A 686 23.77 3.55 7.15
N ARG A 687 23.95 2.22 7.17
CA ARG A 687 24.78 1.50 6.20
C ARG A 687 24.23 1.63 4.78
N PHE A 688 22.95 1.39 4.60
CA PHE A 688 22.31 1.46 3.29
C PHE A 688 22.19 2.90 2.78
N ALA A 689 21.98 3.88 3.68
CA ALA A 689 22.02 5.29 3.32
C ALA A 689 23.42 5.68 2.79
N ALA A 690 24.49 5.27 3.48
CA ALA A 690 25.85 5.54 3.03
C ALA A 690 26.16 4.87 1.67
N LEU A 691 25.74 3.62 1.46
CA LEU A 691 25.86 2.95 0.17
C LEU A 691 25.11 3.70 -0.94
N SER A 692 23.85 4.08 -0.68
CA SER A 692 23.00 4.82 -1.64
C SER A 692 23.62 6.17 -2.01
N ILE A 693 24.18 6.88 -1.01
CA ILE A 693 24.87 8.15 -1.22
C ILE A 693 26.16 7.95 -2.03
N ALA A 694 26.92 6.88 -1.76
CA ALA A 694 28.10 6.56 -2.55
C ALA A 694 27.75 6.28 -4.01
N VAL A 695 26.72 5.48 -4.27
CA VAL A 695 26.22 5.18 -5.62
C VAL A 695 25.75 6.45 -6.34
N ALA A 696 25.05 7.35 -5.62
CA ALA A 696 24.52 8.58 -6.22
C ALA A 696 25.59 9.67 -6.45
N HIS A 697 26.63 9.78 -5.61
CA HIS A 697 27.52 10.95 -5.60
C HIS A 697 29.01 10.62 -5.71
N HIS A 698 29.41 9.37 -5.48
CA HIS A 698 30.82 8.94 -5.47
C HIS A 698 31.03 7.68 -6.32
N PRO A 699 30.73 7.72 -7.64
CA PRO A 699 30.71 6.52 -8.51
C PRO A 699 32.04 5.76 -8.55
N GLN A 700 33.16 6.44 -8.35
CA GLN A 700 34.50 5.79 -8.34
C GLN A 700 34.74 4.90 -7.11
N ALA A 701 34.06 5.22 -5.98
CA ALA A 701 34.16 4.43 -4.75
C ALA A 701 32.99 3.42 -4.62
N ALA A 702 31.90 3.64 -5.33
CA ALA A 702 30.64 2.88 -5.20
C ALA A 702 30.83 1.38 -5.48
N GLY A 703 31.60 1.01 -6.51
CA GLY A 703 31.81 -0.39 -6.89
C GLY A 703 32.37 -1.24 -5.76
N ALA A 704 33.38 -0.76 -5.05
CA ALA A 704 33.98 -1.48 -3.92
C ALA A 704 32.96 -1.64 -2.74
N LEU A 705 32.10 -0.65 -2.50
CA LEU A 705 31.07 -0.73 -1.46
C LEU A 705 29.92 -1.65 -1.86
N ILE A 706 29.52 -1.68 -3.13
CA ILE A 706 28.51 -2.60 -3.69
C ILE A 706 28.99 -4.05 -3.54
N ASP A 707 30.26 -4.33 -3.88
CA ASP A 707 30.84 -5.67 -3.76
C ASP A 707 30.95 -6.10 -2.30
N ALA A 708 31.40 -5.21 -1.41
CA ALA A 708 31.49 -5.49 0.02
C ALA A 708 30.11 -5.75 0.64
N PHE A 709 29.09 -4.99 0.22
CA PHE A 709 27.72 -5.18 0.68
C PHE A 709 27.17 -6.54 0.25
N TYR A 710 27.39 -6.92 -1.01
CA TYR A 710 26.98 -8.24 -1.49
C TYR A 710 27.66 -9.36 -0.71
N GLN A 711 28.98 -9.31 -0.55
CA GLN A 711 29.75 -10.34 0.17
C GLN A 711 29.32 -10.50 1.63
N GLN A 712 28.95 -9.40 2.29
CA GLN A 712 28.50 -9.43 3.68
C GLN A 712 27.09 -10.03 3.83
N PHE A 713 26.21 -9.84 2.85
CA PHE A 713 24.77 -10.13 2.98
C PHE A 713 24.24 -11.10 1.91
N GLU A 714 25.11 -11.86 1.22
CA GLU A 714 24.70 -12.75 0.12
C GLU A 714 23.66 -13.81 0.52
N HIS A 715 23.56 -14.14 1.81
CA HIS A 715 22.58 -15.09 2.36
C HIS A 715 21.29 -14.42 2.89
N GLU A 716 21.20 -13.09 2.86
CA GLU A 716 20.09 -12.32 3.37
C GLU A 716 19.20 -11.82 2.22
N ALA A 717 18.15 -12.58 1.87
CA ALA A 717 17.33 -12.33 0.69
C ALA A 717 16.79 -10.89 0.61
N LEU A 718 16.29 -10.32 1.72
CA LEU A 718 15.73 -8.96 1.77
C LEU A 718 16.83 -7.86 1.65
N VAL A 719 18.05 -8.16 2.06
CA VAL A 719 19.20 -7.24 1.88
C VAL A 719 19.70 -7.30 0.44
N ILE A 720 19.67 -8.48 -0.18
CA ILE A 720 20.01 -8.62 -1.61
C ILE A 720 18.98 -7.90 -2.50
N ASP A 721 17.71 -7.81 -2.09
CA ASP A 721 16.75 -6.94 -2.77
C ASP A 721 17.17 -5.47 -2.74
N LYS A 722 17.69 -4.97 -1.62
CA LYS A 722 18.25 -3.62 -1.51
C LYS A 722 19.47 -3.44 -2.42
N TRP A 723 20.34 -4.47 -2.51
CA TRP A 723 21.51 -4.46 -3.39
C TRP A 723 21.14 -4.36 -4.87
N PHE A 724 20.08 -5.05 -5.32
CA PHE A 724 19.54 -4.89 -6.67
C PHE A 724 18.98 -3.48 -6.89
N ALA A 725 18.13 -3.02 -5.96
CA ALA A 725 17.40 -1.78 -6.11
C ALA A 725 18.31 -0.55 -6.18
N VAL A 726 19.34 -0.48 -5.35
CA VAL A 726 20.27 0.67 -5.33
C VAL A 726 21.04 0.83 -6.64
N GLN A 727 21.32 -0.27 -7.33
CA GLN A 727 22.01 -0.27 -8.62
C GLN A 727 21.04 0.06 -9.78
N ALA A 728 19.83 -0.52 -9.75
CA ALA A 728 18.81 -0.30 -10.77
C ALA A 728 18.28 1.15 -10.75
N ALA A 729 18.15 1.75 -9.56
CA ALA A 729 17.70 3.13 -9.37
C ALA A 729 18.81 4.18 -9.62
N ASN A 730 20.04 3.77 -9.91
CA ASN A 730 21.15 4.70 -10.11
C ASN A 730 20.97 5.55 -11.38
N GLY A 731 20.80 6.85 -11.20
CA GLY A 731 20.64 7.82 -12.30
C GLY A 731 21.95 8.36 -12.89
N ASN A 732 23.10 7.84 -12.44
CA ASN A 732 24.41 8.26 -12.95
C ASN A 732 24.88 7.42 -14.13
N GLY A 733 25.94 7.90 -14.80
CA GLY A 733 26.54 7.21 -15.93
C GLY A 733 25.79 7.45 -17.25
N THR A 734 26.21 6.73 -18.26
CA THR A 734 25.62 6.75 -19.60
C THR A 734 24.49 5.70 -19.70
N GLN A 735 23.60 5.88 -20.65
CA GLN A 735 22.56 4.89 -20.96
C GLN A 735 23.15 3.50 -21.25
N ASN A 736 24.29 3.44 -21.91
CA ASN A 736 24.92 2.18 -22.27
C ASN A 736 25.53 1.46 -21.05
N GLU A 737 26.14 2.19 -20.11
CA GLU A 737 26.64 1.63 -18.86
C GLU A 737 25.52 1.04 -18.03
N LEU A 738 24.39 1.76 -17.90
CA LEU A 738 23.23 1.24 -17.17
C LEU A 738 22.62 0.00 -17.82
N ARG A 739 22.50 -0.04 -19.16
CA ARG A 739 22.03 -1.24 -19.87
C ARG A 739 22.93 -2.44 -19.58
N GLN A 740 24.26 -2.26 -19.54
CA GLN A 740 25.19 -3.31 -19.16
C GLN A 740 24.99 -3.75 -17.73
N THR A 741 24.81 -2.81 -16.79
CA THR A 741 24.52 -3.12 -15.37
C THR A 741 23.22 -3.92 -15.25
N LEU A 742 22.13 -3.50 -15.87
CA LEU A 742 20.85 -4.23 -15.84
C LEU A 742 20.99 -5.65 -16.41
N ALA A 743 21.71 -5.81 -17.52
CA ALA A 743 21.96 -7.13 -18.10
C ALA A 743 22.79 -8.04 -17.16
N GLN A 744 23.78 -7.49 -16.47
CA GLN A 744 24.59 -8.21 -15.48
C GLN A 744 23.73 -8.62 -14.28
N LEU A 745 22.90 -7.70 -13.78
CA LEU A 745 22.01 -7.96 -12.65
C LEU A 745 20.95 -9.04 -12.98
N GLN A 746 20.39 -9.01 -14.20
CA GLN A 746 19.45 -10.04 -14.67
C GLN A 746 20.12 -11.42 -14.81
N ALA A 747 21.40 -11.46 -15.20
CA ALA A 747 22.19 -12.69 -15.32
C ALA A 747 22.74 -13.20 -13.98
N HIS A 748 22.61 -12.43 -12.90
CA HIS A 748 23.15 -12.77 -11.60
C HIS A 748 22.40 -13.97 -10.99
N SER A 749 23.12 -14.90 -10.36
CA SER A 749 22.55 -16.14 -9.77
C SER A 749 21.44 -15.86 -8.76
N ALA A 750 21.52 -14.76 -8.01
CA ALA A 750 20.49 -14.34 -7.06
C ALA A 750 19.20 -13.85 -7.74
N PHE A 751 19.20 -13.58 -9.06
CA PHE A 751 17.99 -13.21 -9.83
C PHE A 751 17.34 -14.39 -10.54
N ALA A 752 17.94 -15.59 -10.50
CA ALA A 752 17.56 -16.75 -11.33
C ALA A 752 16.17 -17.36 -11.06
N ARG A 753 15.48 -16.95 -9.98
CA ARG A 753 14.13 -17.41 -9.65
C ARG A 753 13.12 -16.27 -9.82
N PRO A 754 11.95 -16.51 -10.39
CA PRO A 754 10.89 -15.51 -10.55
C PRO A 754 10.20 -15.19 -9.21
N ASN A 755 10.95 -14.57 -8.29
CA ASN A 755 10.43 -14.12 -6.99
C ASN A 755 9.86 -12.70 -7.12
N PRO A 756 8.62 -12.41 -6.65
CA PRO A 756 8.00 -11.10 -6.77
C PRO A 756 8.81 -9.95 -6.14
N ASN A 757 9.46 -10.17 -4.98
CA ASN A 757 10.30 -9.15 -4.35
C ASN A 757 11.53 -8.82 -5.20
N ARG A 758 12.17 -9.84 -5.77
CA ARG A 758 13.33 -9.69 -6.64
C ARG A 758 12.99 -8.95 -7.93
N ILE A 759 11.84 -9.25 -8.53
CA ILE A 759 11.32 -8.53 -9.70
C ILE A 759 11.10 -7.05 -9.34
N ARG A 760 10.49 -6.77 -8.19
CA ARG A 760 10.31 -5.41 -7.72
C ARG A 760 11.64 -4.70 -7.49
N ALA A 761 12.59 -5.35 -6.87
CA ALA A 761 13.90 -4.78 -6.53
C ALA A 761 14.74 -4.42 -7.77
N LEU A 762 14.62 -5.14 -8.87
CA LEU A 762 15.37 -4.84 -10.09
C LEU A 762 14.50 -4.10 -11.11
N VAL A 763 13.39 -4.71 -11.53
CA VAL A 763 12.62 -4.23 -12.69
C VAL A 763 11.80 -3.00 -12.34
N PHE A 764 11.03 -3.05 -11.25
CA PHE A 764 10.24 -1.88 -10.83
C PHE A 764 11.14 -0.74 -10.35
N ALA A 765 12.24 -1.04 -9.65
CA ALA A 765 13.19 0.00 -9.22
C ALA A 765 13.76 0.76 -10.43
N PHE A 766 14.12 0.07 -11.51
CA PHE A 766 14.55 0.74 -12.74
C PHE A 766 13.41 1.55 -13.38
N CYS A 767 12.25 0.94 -13.58
CA CYS A 767 11.17 1.59 -14.33
C CYS A 767 10.53 2.78 -13.59
N ILE A 768 10.54 2.78 -12.25
CA ILE A 768 9.84 3.77 -11.43
C ILE A 768 10.81 4.75 -10.74
N GLN A 769 11.96 4.26 -10.25
CA GLN A 769 12.88 5.06 -9.43
C GLN A 769 14.04 5.65 -10.23
N ASN A 770 14.19 5.29 -11.51
CA ASN A 770 15.22 5.82 -12.40
C ASN A 770 14.61 6.57 -13.61
N PRO A 771 13.90 7.70 -13.40
CA PRO A 771 13.20 8.38 -14.46
C PRO A 771 14.14 8.89 -15.57
N ARG A 772 15.38 9.25 -15.24
CA ARG A 772 16.36 9.76 -16.20
C ARG A 772 16.69 8.74 -17.31
N HIS A 773 16.91 7.51 -16.93
CA HIS A 773 17.30 6.43 -17.87
C HIS A 773 16.11 5.64 -18.38
N PHE A 774 15.06 5.50 -17.57
CA PHE A 774 13.83 4.88 -18.02
C PHE A 774 13.19 5.68 -19.17
N HIS A 775 13.18 7.00 -19.06
CA HIS A 775 12.72 7.91 -20.12
C HIS A 775 13.87 8.35 -21.03
N ALA A 776 14.73 7.43 -21.45
CA ALA A 776 15.76 7.74 -22.43
C ALA A 776 15.18 8.06 -23.79
N GLN A 777 15.73 9.08 -24.47
CA GLN A 777 15.21 9.55 -25.78
C GLN A 777 15.35 8.52 -26.90
N ASP A 778 16.21 7.50 -26.75
CA ASP A 778 16.35 6.39 -27.69
C ASP A 778 15.26 5.31 -27.54
N GLY A 779 14.41 5.41 -26.50
CA GLY A 779 13.34 4.46 -26.20
C GLY A 779 13.76 3.16 -25.54
N SER A 780 15.05 3.00 -25.22
CA SER A 780 15.61 1.74 -24.70
C SER A 780 15.01 1.34 -23.34
N GLY A 781 14.61 2.31 -22.50
CA GLY A 781 13.92 2.02 -21.25
C GLY A 781 12.52 1.40 -21.47
N TYR A 782 11.81 1.85 -22.50
CA TYR A 782 10.49 1.32 -22.82
C TYR A 782 10.56 -0.04 -23.52
N GLU A 783 11.63 -0.30 -24.29
CA GLU A 783 11.90 -1.63 -24.83
C GLU A 783 12.19 -2.63 -23.72
N PHE A 784 13.03 -2.26 -22.75
CA PHE A 784 13.28 -3.06 -21.55
C PHE A 784 11.96 -3.36 -20.80
N TRP A 785 11.12 -2.35 -20.55
CA TRP A 785 9.82 -2.51 -19.91
C TRP A 785 8.93 -3.52 -20.66
N ALA A 786 8.83 -3.41 -21.97
CA ALA A 786 8.02 -4.33 -22.78
C ALA A 786 8.53 -5.78 -22.70
N ASP A 787 9.84 -5.98 -22.77
CA ASP A 787 10.48 -7.28 -22.61
C ASP A 787 10.15 -7.88 -21.23
N GLN A 788 10.22 -7.08 -20.15
CA GLN A 788 9.94 -7.55 -18.80
C GLN A 788 8.45 -7.85 -18.58
N VAL A 789 7.54 -7.00 -19.07
CA VAL A 789 6.08 -7.27 -18.99
C VAL A 789 5.75 -8.59 -19.66
N LEU A 790 6.22 -8.83 -20.87
CA LEU A 790 5.96 -10.07 -21.61
C LEU A 790 6.58 -11.30 -20.92
N HIS A 791 7.80 -11.15 -20.42
CA HIS A 791 8.48 -12.23 -19.70
C HIS A 791 7.74 -12.62 -18.41
N ILE A 792 7.39 -11.64 -17.59
CA ILE A 792 6.70 -11.86 -16.29
C ILE A 792 5.27 -12.36 -16.53
N ASN A 793 4.57 -11.85 -17.55
CA ASN A 793 3.22 -12.29 -17.93
C ASN A 793 3.11 -13.81 -18.11
N ALA A 794 4.16 -14.45 -18.63
CA ALA A 794 4.16 -15.90 -18.85
C ALA A 794 4.14 -16.73 -17.55
N THR A 795 4.53 -16.16 -16.42
CA THR A 795 4.66 -16.87 -15.13
C THR A 795 3.79 -16.27 -14.04
N ASN A 796 3.67 -14.95 -13.97
CA ASN A 796 2.93 -14.24 -12.95
C ASN A 796 2.19 -13.02 -13.52
N PRO A 797 0.96 -13.22 -14.05
CA PRO A 797 0.14 -12.15 -14.63
C PRO A 797 -0.12 -10.97 -13.71
N GLN A 798 -0.36 -11.21 -12.41
CA GLN A 798 -0.62 -10.15 -11.44
C GLN A 798 0.57 -9.19 -11.27
N VAL A 799 1.80 -9.70 -11.21
CA VAL A 799 3.00 -8.86 -11.14
C VAL A 799 3.23 -8.14 -12.47
N ALA A 800 2.97 -8.81 -13.61
CA ALA A 800 3.10 -8.22 -14.93
C ALA A 800 2.12 -7.05 -15.15
N SER A 801 0.86 -7.19 -14.74
CA SER A 801 -0.16 -6.13 -14.86
C SER A 801 0.19 -4.89 -14.04
N ARG A 802 0.74 -5.06 -12.84
CA ARG A 802 1.25 -3.95 -12.03
C ARG A 802 2.41 -3.21 -12.71
N LEU A 803 3.34 -3.95 -13.33
CA LEU A 803 4.41 -3.34 -14.12
C LEU A 803 3.86 -2.63 -15.35
N ALA A 804 2.82 -3.18 -15.99
CA ALA A 804 2.21 -2.62 -17.19
C ALA A 804 1.63 -1.20 -16.94
N ARG A 805 1.14 -0.91 -15.74
CA ARG A 805 0.63 0.42 -15.35
C ARG A 805 1.65 1.55 -15.46
N THR A 806 2.95 1.24 -15.45
CA THR A 806 4.02 2.26 -15.50
C THR A 806 3.89 3.18 -16.72
N LEU A 807 3.35 2.70 -17.84
CA LEU A 807 3.18 3.49 -19.06
C LEU A 807 1.72 3.94 -19.31
N GLU A 808 0.79 3.77 -18.39
CA GLU A 808 -0.64 4.08 -18.62
C GLU A 808 -0.90 5.56 -18.95
N HIS A 809 -0.05 6.48 -18.47
CA HIS A 809 -0.16 7.92 -18.71
C HIS A 809 0.58 8.43 -19.95
N TRP A 810 1.00 7.57 -20.88
CA TRP A 810 1.85 7.92 -22.02
C TRP A 810 1.35 9.13 -22.85
N ARG A 811 0.03 9.35 -22.92
CA ARG A 811 -0.55 10.47 -23.69
C ARG A 811 -0.20 11.85 -23.15
N THR A 812 0.18 11.95 -21.88
CA THR A 812 0.51 13.21 -21.21
C THR A 812 1.97 13.64 -21.42
N TYR A 813 2.80 12.78 -21.99
CA TYR A 813 4.22 13.06 -22.22
C TYR A 813 4.48 13.80 -23.51
N ALA A 814 5.56 14.58 -23.51
CA ALA A 814 6.06 15.27 -24.70
C ALA A 814 6.64 14.30 -25.73
N GLN A 815 6.75 14.73 -27.00
CA GLN A 815 7.51 13.97 -28.01
C GLN A 815 9.02 14.09 -27.71
N PRO A 816 9.84 13.04 -27.97
CA PRO A 816 9.48 11.78 -28.60
C PRO A 816 8.93 10.71 -27.64
N TYR A 817 8.91 10.95 -26.35
CA TYR A 817 8.55 9.96 -25.30
C TYR A 817 7.17 9.36 -25.54
N GLN A 818 6.18 10.19 -25.83
CA GLN A 818 4.81 9.77 -26.10
C GLN A 818 4.74 8.69 -27.19
N GLY A 819 5.37 8.93 -28.36
CA GLY A 819 5.36 7.98 -29.48
C GLY A 819 6.13 6.70 -29.18
N LEU A 820 7.22 6.78 -28.41
CA LEU A 820 8.03 5.62 -28.01
C LEU A 820 7.27 4.74 -26.99
N MET A 821 6.58 5.34 -26.01
CA MET A 821 5.74 4.63 -25.06
C MET A 821 4.57 3.94 -25.75
N GLN A 822 3.88 4.64 -26.67
CA GLN A 822 2.78 4.05 -27.44
C GLN A 822 3.24 2.82 -28.22
N LYS A 823 4.41 2.89 -28.87
CA LYS A 823 4.97 1.75 -29.58
C LYS A 823 5.27 0.55 -28.68
N ALA A 824 5.79 0.81 -27.47
CA ALA A 824 6.06 -0.24 -26.50
C ALA A 824 4.77 -0.89 -25.96
N LEU A 825 3.75 -0.09 -25.65
CA LEU A 825 2.42 -0.56 -25.26
C LEU A 825 1.77 -1.41 -26.36
N GLN A 826 1.82 -0.95 -27.62
CA GLN A 826 1.27 -1.68 -28.75
C GLN A 826 1.95 -3.02 -28.95
N ARG A 827 3.30 -3.07 -28.81
CA ARG A 827 4.07 -4.32 -28.87
C ARG A 827 3.61 -5.34 -27.81
N VAL A 828 3.32 -4.89 -26.58
CA VAL A 828 2.80 -5.77 -25.52
C VAL A 828 1.38 -6.20 -25.84
N PHE A 829 0.52 -5.30 -26.29
CA PHE A 829 -0.88 -5.59 -26.60
C PHE A 829 -1.06 -6.60 -27.75
N ASP A 830 -0.15 -6.58 -28.73
CA ASP A 830 -0.18 -7.46 -29.90
C ASP A 830 0.27 -8.90 -29.60
N ASP A 831 0.77 -9.20 -28.37
CA ASP A 831 1.15 -10.55 -27.99
C ASP A 831 -0.09 -11.46 -27.85
N ALA A 832 -0.07 -12.59 -28.56
CA ALA A 832 -1.20 -13.53 -28.60
C ALA A 832 -1.44 -14.26 -27.26
N ASN A 833 -0.42 -14.35 -26.41
CA ASN A 833 -0.43 -15.07 -25.13
C ASN A 833 -0.63 -14.13 -23.93
N LEU A 834 -1.03 -12.88 -24.19
CA LEU A 834 -1.23 -11.89 -23.14
C LEU A 834 -2.38 -12.30 -22.21
N SER A 835 -2.11 -12.32 -20.90
CA SER A 835 -3.12 -12.59 -19.88
C SER A 835 -4.22 -11.52 -19.88
N GLN A 836 -5.36 -11.85 -19.26
CA GLN A 836 -6.46 -10.91 -19.08
C GLN A 836 -6.03 -9.73 -18.20
N ASP A 837 -5.25 -9.99 -17.16
CA ASP A 837 -4.68 -8.98 -16.25
C ASP A 837 -3.94 -7.87 -17.02
N VAL A 838 -2.96 -8.25 -17.83
CA VAL A 838 -2.15 -7.30 -18.60
C VAL A 838 -2.94 -6.69 -19.76
N ARG A 839 -3.81 -7.48 -20.42
CA ARG A 839 -4.62 -7.04 -21.55
C ARG A 839 -5.58 -5.92 -21.16
N GLU A 840 -6.21 -6.02 -19.98
CA GLU A 840 -7.10 -4.96 -19.47
C GLU A 840 -6.32 -3.64 -19.29
N ILE A 841 -5.17 -3.68 -18.60
CA ILE A 841 -4.36 -2.49 -18.32
C ILE A 841 -3.87 -1.83 -19.62
N VAL A 842 -3.21 -2.62 -20.48
CA VAL A 842 -2.61 -2.10 -21.72
C VAL A 842 -3.69 -1.69 -22.72
N GLY A 843 -4.80 -2.43 -22.79
CA GLY A 843 -5.93 -2.11 -23.66
C GLY A 843 -6.57 -0.77 -23.27
N LYS A 844 -6.86 -0.54 -21.99
CA LYS A 844 -7.40 0.75 -21.53
C LYS A 844 -6.39 1.89 -21.68
N ALA A 845 -5.10 1.62 -21.54
CA ALA A 845 -4.07 2.63 -21.78
C ALA A 845 -4.00 3.05 -23.27
N LEU A 846 -4.19 2.11 -24.20
CA LEU A 846 -4.19 2.38 -25.66
C LEU A 846 -5.54 2.94 -26.14
N GLY A 847 -6.64 2.61 -25.48
CA GLY A 847 -8.02 2.94 -25.71
C GLY A 847 -8.62 3.84 -26.04
#